data_07325bdd8de46e6b6d64977364b6a680
#
_entry.id   07325bdd8de46e6b6d64977364b6a680
#
_cell.length_a   1.000
_cell.length_b   1.000
_cell.length_c   1.000
_cell.angle_alpha   90.00
_cell.angle_beta   90.00
_cell.angle_gamma   90.00
#
_symmetry.space_group_name_H-M   'P 1'
#
loop_
_entity.id
_entity.type
_entity.pdbx_description
1 polymer ?
#
loop_
_entity_poly.entity_id
_entity_poly.type
_entity_poly.pdbx_seq_one_letter_code
_entity_poly.pdbx_strand_id
1 'polypeptide(L)'
;MIRNIKLGSLVFLVAGIINLSAFAQNSTTKISTTPYNWKSVQIVGGGFVDGIIFHPKEKGVRCCRTDMGGAYGWNDATKRWEPLLDFISYEDRNLMGVESIAVDPNDPNFVILACGTYTNPRVGNGAILRSFDRGKTFQRTDVPFKFGGNENGRGNGERMAVDPTNSNIIYLGTRLNGLWKSADKGKTWNQVKSFPDMTEAAPQVAGGDSVQQRRAWFQNRGSGVVVTLFDGHNNASKKFSTVYVAASLMDRDNFFKSEDGGATWQSVPGQPTQYRPTHAVLAADGMLYITYGDNPGPARMTNGAVWKFNTATGEWTDITPDKPNAAEKRAFGYVAVSVDAQNPKNLIVSSFNRYSVGGEEIFRSTNGGKTWTPIFKTGTTFDNTLAPYVTRTGVHWMFDIEIDPFDSNHAMFTTGYGGHETFNLTDVDKGKKTTWSVMATGIEETVALELLSPPKGANLITAIGDYGGFVHWGLDKPAPEGNFTNPHFLNTDGVACAENNPEVIVRVGVASHNVQGQNIGYSLNAGKSWQPAATMPQTSSQHGHIVVSADGKTWIWTPQRSAVYVTHDNGSTWQQVKGIADNLRVIADKVNPKKFYALSLTKGKLYTSADGGNTFTEQALNDIVTIPKTGTDRGDNRGGQDRIYAVPVREGDLWLAAFDGLYHSTDGGKIFLKLNGVEEIHGFGFGKAAPGSTYSALYLIGVVNGVRGMFRSDDIAQKWVRINDDQHQWGLVLHITGDPKKYGRVYVGTHGRGILYGDPAK
;
A
#
# COMPACT_ATOMS: atom_id res chain seq x y z
N MET A 1 11.11 -25.99 94.74
CA MET A 1 12.12 -27.03 94.76
C MET A 1 12.83 -27.05 93.46
N ILE A 2 13.89 -26.34 93.35
CA ILE A 2 15.28 -26.79 93.27
C ILE A 2 15.52 -28.00 92.39
N ARG A 3 16.12 -27.77 91.17
CA ARG A 3 17.50 -28.21 90.86
C ARG A 3 18.00 -27.76 89.50
N ASN A 4 19.11 -27.05 89.57
CA ASN A 4 20.06 -26.76 88.50
C ASN A 4 20.61 -28.07 87.82
N ILE A 5 20.91 -28.08 86.56
CA ILE A 5 22.11 -28.77 85.99
C ILE A 5 22.60 -28.02 84.77
N LYS A 6 23.87 -27.87 84.74
CA LYS A 6 24.92 -27.14 84.02
C LYS A 6 24.90 -27.24 82.46
N LEU A 7 25.42 -26.14 81.95
CA LEU A 7 26.13 -25.92 80.67
C LEU A 7 26.89 -27.11 80.06
N GLY A 8 26.70 -27.25 78.77
CA GLY A 8 27.62 -27.87 77.82
C GLY A 8 27.68 -27.05 76.54
N SER A 9 28.79 -26.33 76.40
CA SER A 9 29.06 -25.50 75.21
C SER A 9 29.34 -26.38 73.99
N LEU A 10 28.53 -26.32 72.96
CA LEU A 10 28.81 -26.90 71.65
C LEU A 10 29.01 -25.74 70.65
N VAL A 11 30.23 -25.58 70.20
CA VAL A 11 30.60 -24.64 69.15
C VAL A 11 30.22 -25.22 67.82
N PHE A 12 29.20 -24.68 67.17
CA PHE A 12 28.89 -24.97 65.77
C PHE A 12 29.62 -23.95 64.93
N LEU A 13 30.59 -24.47 64.15
CA LEU A 13 31.21 -23.77 63.01
C LEU A 13 30.18 -23.64 61.88
N VAL A 14 29.61 -22.47 61.69
CA VAL A 14 28.79 -22.19 60.53
C VAL A 14 29.73 -21.72 59.42
N ALA A 15 30.01 -22.66 58.47
CA ALA A 15 30.63 -22.31 57.20
C ALA A 15 29.64 -21.52 56.36
N GLY A 16 29.81 -20.22 56.25
CA GLY A 16 29.03 -19.38 55.37
C GLY A 16 29.37 -19.67 53.90
N ILE A 17 28.44 -20.32 53.23
CA ILE A 17 28.45 -20.40 51.76
C ILE A 17 27.99 -19.01 51.24
N ILE A 18 28.96 -18.20 50.83
CA ILE A 18 28.70 -16.97 50.08
C ILE A 18 28.29 -17.42 48.67
N ASN A 19 26.99 -17.48 48.43
CA ASN A 19 26.46 -17.54 47.06
C ASN A 19 26.76 -16.20 46.37
N LEU A 20 27.86 -16.12 45.64
CA LEU A 20 28.08 -15.10 44.63
C LEU A 20 27.10 -15.37 43.51
N SER A 21 25.92 -14.78 43.60
CA SER A 21 25.05 -14.58 42.43
C SER A 21 25.79 -13.63 41.48
N ALA A 22 26.49 -14.20 40.51
CA ALA A 22 26.96 -13.44 39.38
C ALA A 22 25.71 -12.93 38.65
N PHE A 23 25.33 -11.68 38.94
CA PHE A 23 24.47 -10.92 38.00
C PHE A 23 25.26 -10.84 36.71
N ALA A 24 24.91 -11.69 35.76
CA ALA A 24 25.24 -11.46 34.38
C ALA A 24 24.58 -10.12 34.00
N GLN A 25 25.34 -9.04 34.08
CA GLN A 25 25.03 -7.80 33.40
C GLN A 25 24.94 -8.19 31.91
N ASN A 26 23.72 -8.38 31.42
CA ASN A 26 23.47 -8.29 30.00
C ASN A 26 23.89 -6.88 29.59
N SER A 27 25.13 -6.72 29.16
CA SER A 27 25.56 -5.58 28.40
C SER A 27 24.78 -5.64 27.09
N THR A 28 23.67 -4.94 27.03
CA THR A 28 22.98 -4.66 25.75
C THR A 28 24.01 -3.92 24.92
N THR A 29 24.65 -4.65 24.03
CA THR A 29 25.62 -4.08 23.08
C THR A 29 24.84 -3.08 22.26
N LYS A 30 25.06 -1.79 22.50
CA LYS A 30 24.34 -0.74 21.78
C LYS A 30 24.64 -0.88 20.28
N ILE A 31 23.63 -1.19 19.48
CA ILE A 31 23.78 -1.32 18.03
C ILE A 31 24.23 0.03 17.48
N SER A 32 25.32 0.03 16.73
CA SER A 32 25.79 1.22 16.04
C SER A 32 24.86 1.52 14.85
N THR A 33 24.69 2.81 14.56
CA THR A 33 23.92 3.28 13.39
C THR A 33 24.85 3.87 12.36
N THR A 34 24.65 3.53 11.10
CA THR A 34 25.33 4.16 9.96
C THR A 34 24.27 4.97 9.19
N PRO A 35 24.44 6.29 9.04
CA PRO A 35 23.49 7.11 8.30
C PRO A 35 23.41 6.71 6.84
N TYR A 36 22.19 6.71 6.28
CA TYR A 36 21.90 6.46 4.87
C TYR A 36 21.09 7.60 4.28
N ASN A 37 21.36 7.93 3.03
CA ASN A 37 20.52 8.80 2.22
C ASN A 37 19.50 7.96 1.48
N TRP A 38 18.24 8.06 1.86
CA TRP A 38 17.13 7.31 1.29
C TRP A 38 16.43 8.08 0.18
N LYS A 39 16.02 7.37 -0.86
CA LYS A 39 15.25 7.90 -1.99
C LYS A 39 14.31 6.83 -2.54
N SER A 40 13.20 7.26 -3.13
CA SER A 40 12.32 6.37 -3.89
C SER A 40 12.93 5.99 -5.24
N VAL A 41 12.77 4.72 -5.63
CA VAL A 41 12.97 4.28 -7.01
C VAL A 41 11.78 4.77 -7.82
N GLN A 42 12.03 5.60 -8.84
CA GLN A 42 10.98 6.32 -9.53
C GLN A 42 10.21 5.43 -10.52
N ILE A 43 8.90 5.32 -10.34
CA ILE A 43 7.92 4.82 -11.31
C ILE A 43 6.85 5.87 -11.61
N VAL A 44 6.63 6.80 -10.70
CA VAL A 44 5.68 7.92 -10.73
C VAL A 44 4.23 7.43 -10.68
N GLY A 45 3.72 7.23 -9.48
CA GLY A 45 2.39 6.69 -9.19
C GLY A 45 2.43 5.22 -8.79
N GLY A 46 1.71 4.38 -9.51
CA GLY A 46 1.69 2.92 -9.34
C GLY A 46 0.65 2.42 -8.34
N GLY A 47 -0.12 3.30 -7.72
CA GLY A 47 -1.17 2.96 -6.78
C GLY A 47 -2.28 4.00 -6.70
N PHE A 48 -3.24 3.76 -5.82
CA PHE A 48 -4.48 4.50 -5.77
C PHE A 48 -4.37 5.76 -4.92
N VAL A 49 -4.42 6.94 -5.55
CA VAL A 49 -4.65 8.21 -4.87
C VAL A 49 -6.15 8.37 -4.65
N ASP A 50 -6.57 8.38 -3.39
CA ASP A 50 -7.97 8.37 -2.98
C ASP A 50 -8.62 9.75 -2.94
N GLY A 51 -7.84 10.79 -2.64
CA GLY A 51 -8.36 12.15 -2.51
C GLY A 51 -7.28 13.21 -2.56
N ILE A 52 -7.64 14.38 -3.06
CA ILE A 52 -6.81 15.58 -3.18
C ILE A 52 -7.51 16.72 -2.45
N ILE A 53 -6.77 17.51 -1.68
CA ILE A 53 -7.28 18.71 -1.04
C ILE A 53 -6.38 19.87 -1.34
N PHE A 54 -6.96 20.94 -1.92
CA PHE A 54 -6.33 22.25 -1.99
C PHE A 54 -6.66 23.08 -0.75
N HIS A 55 -5.71 23.83 -0.24
CA HIS A 55 -5.99 24.82 0.78
C HIS A 55 -6.78 26.00 0.17
N PRO A 56 -7.97 26.36 0.73
CA PRO A 56 -8.87 27.33 0.04
C PRO A 56 -8.37 28.76 0.03
N LYS A 57 -7.39 29.12 0.88
CA LYS A 57 -6.90 30.51 1.05
C LYS A 57 -5.39 30.67 0.86
N GLU A 58 -4.63 29.58 0.68
CA GLU A 58 -3.18 29.62 0.51
C GLU A 58 -2.78 28.90 -0.76
N LYS A 59 -2.37 29.65 -1.77
CA LYS A 59 -1.96 29.12 -3.07
C LYS A 59 -0.75 28.20 -2.95
N GLY A 60 -0.76 27.08 -3.66
CA GLY A 60 0.35 26.12 -3.69
C GLY A 60 0.38 25.13 -2.51
N VAL A 61 -0.53 25.28 -1.53
CA VAL A 61 -0.71 24.31 -0.46
C VAL A 61 -1.77 23.31 -0.86
N ARG A 62 -1.36 22.06 -1.02
CA ARG A 62 -2.25 20.93 -1.32
C ARG A 62 -1.69 19.64 -0.78
N CYS A 63 -2.56 18.71 -0.43
CA CYS A 63 -2.24 17.38 0.06
C CYS A 63 -3.03 16.32 -0.71
N CYS A 64 -2.55 15.09 -0.71
CA CYS A 64 -3.32 13.95 -1.16
C CYS A 64 -3.13 12.77 -0.21
N ARG A 65 -4.09 11.83 -0.27
CA ARG A 65 -4.08 10.59 0.51
C ARG A 65 -4.15 9.39 -0.41
N THR A 66 -3.60 8.28 0.05
CA THR A 66 -3.60 7.01 -0.66
C THR A 66 -4.14 5.89 0.23
N ASP A 67 -4.52 4.79 -0.37
CA ASP A 67 -5.12 3.67 0.34
C ASP A 67 -4.11 2.86 1.17
N MET A 68 -2.82 2.82 0.80
CA MET A 68 -1.77 2.02 1.46
C MET A 68 -0.42 2.72 1.59
N GLY A 69 -0.17 3.78 0.82
CA GLY A 69 1.13 4.46 0.71
C GLY A 69 1.27 5.70 1.60
N GLY A 70 0.28 5.97 2.45
CA GLY A 70 0.29 7.14 3.33
C GLY A 70 -0.41 8.36 2.74
N ALA A 71 0.05 9.52 3.14
CA ALA A 71 -0.36 10.81 2.61
C ALA A 71 0.85 11.58 2.07
N TYR A 72 0.59 12.54 1.20
CA TYR A 72 1.63 13.37 0.57
C TYR A 72 1.26 14.84 0.64
N GLY A 73 2.27 15.69 0.86
CA GLY A 73 2.17 17.14 0.76
C GLY A 73 2.86 17.62 -0.51
N TRP A 74 2.28 18.64 -1.17
CA TRP A 74 2.90 19.23 -2.35
C TRP A 74 4.03 20.19 -1.95
N ASN A 75 5.19 20.00 -2.55
CA ASN A 75 6.30 20.95 -2.47
C ASN A 75 6.33 21.80 -3.74
N ASP A 76 5.86 23.05 -3.63
CA ASP A 76 5.75 23.94 -4.78
C ASP A 76 7.12 24.38 -5.35
N ALA A 77 8.18 24.38 -4.53
CA ALA A 77 9.54 24.72 -4.98
C ALA A 77 10.16 23.62 -5.85
N THR A 78 9.91 22.36 -5.53
CA THR A 78 10.45 21.19 -6.27
C THR A 78 9.46 20.61 -7.27
N LYS A 79 8.21 21.10 -7.28
CA LYS A 79 7.10 20.62 -8.13
C LYS A 79 6.89 19.11 -8.02
N ARG A 80 6.85 18.63 -6.76
CA ARG A 80 6.65 17.21 -6.49
C ARG A 80 5.89 16.98 -5.19
N TRP A 81 5.28 15.83 -5.08
CA TRP A 81 4.71 15.33 -3.84
C TRP A 81 5.79 14.78 -2.91
N GLU A 82 5.69 15.08 -1.63
CA GLU A 82 6.58 14.59 -0.57
C GLU A 82 5.79 13.71 0.40
N PRO A 83 6.28 12.51 0.73
CA PRO A 83 5.59 11.61 1.65
C PRO A 83 5.59 12.17 3.07
N LEU A 84 4.49 12.02 3.78
CA LEU A 84 4.28 12.55 5.12
C LEU A 84 4.41 11.48 6.21
N LEU A 85 4.34 10.18 5.87
CA LEU A 85 4.20 9.09 6.84
C LEU A 85 5.36 8.07 6.82
N ASP A 86 6.52 8.42 6.26
CA ASP A 86 7.69 7.52 6.18
C ASP A 86 8.24 7.11 7.56
N PHE A 87 7.88 7.83 8.63
CA PHE A 87 8.26 7.54 10.02
C PHE A 87 7.40 6.43 10.68
N ILE A 88 6.31 6.00 10.07
CA ILE A 88 5.43 4.96 10.63
C ILE A 88 6.20 3.66 10.80
N SER A 89 6.21 3.14 12.04
CA SER A 89 6.91 1.91 12.40
C SER A 89 6.18 0.65 11.94
N TYR A 90 6.86 -0.50 12.04
CA TYR A 90 6.25 -1.80 11.77
C TYR A 90 5.06 -2.09 12.69
N GLU A 91 5.15 -1.72 13.95
CA GLU A 91 4.07 -1.89 14.94
C GLU A 91 2.82 -1.12 14.52
N ASP A 92 3.03 0.07 13.97
CA ASP A 92 1.99 0.98 13.51
C ASP A 92 1.63 0.84 12.02
N ARG A 93 2.10 -0.21 11.34
CA ARG A 93 1.94 -0.41 9.89
C ARG A 93 0.51 -0.27 9.36
N ASN A 94 -0.51 -0.54 10.21
CA ASN A 94 -1.90 -0.31 9.83
C ASN A 94 -2.25 1.17 9.63
N LEU A 95 -1.42 2.11 10.10
CA LEU A 95 -1.66 3.55 9.93
C LEU A 95 -1.21 4.09 8.57
N MET A 96 -0.63 3.25 7.69
CA MET A 96 -0.21 3.66 6.34
C MET A 96 -1.39 3.90 5.39
N GLY A 97 -2.57 3.35 5.62
CA GLY A 97 -3.78 3.71 4.88
C GLY A 97 -4.43 4.96 5.48
N VAL A 98 -4.81 5.93 4.65
CA VAL A 98 -5.40 7.19 5.11
C VAL A 98 -6.86 7.28 4.65
N GLU A 99 -7.78 7.11 5.59
CA GLU A 99 -9.23 7.12 5.34
C GLU A 99 -9.78 8.50 5.01
N SER A 100 -9.20 9.57 5.60
CA SER A 100 -9.60 10.94 5.35
C SER A 100 -8.48 11.92 5.72
N ILE A 101 -8.44 13.05 5.02
CA ILE A 101 -7.52 14.16 5.25
C ILE A 101 -8.29 15.47 5.31
N ALA A 102 -7.89 16.40 6.17
CA ALA A 102 -8.43 17.75 6.18
C ALA A 102 -7.32 18.78 6.42
N VAL A 103 -7.53 19.97 5.90
CA VAL A 103 -6.73 21.17 6.17
C VAL A 103 -7.57 22.20 6.91
N ASP A 104 -6.94 23.02 7.75
CA ASP A 104 -7.65 24.14 8.40
C ASP A 104 -7.78 25.29 7.41
N PRO A 105 -9.00 25.73 7.04
CA PRO A 105 -9.19 26.84 6.10
C PRO A 105 -8.57 28.16 6.55
N ASN A 106 -8.16 28.29 7.80
CA ASN A 106 -7.60 29.51 8.38
C ASN A 106 -6.11 29.40 8.75
N ASP A 107 -5.54 28.19 8.74
CA ASP A 107 -4.13 27.93 9.06
C ASP A 107 -3.52 26.92 8.08
N PRO A 108 -2.77 27.37 7.07
CA PRO A 108 -2.18 26.48 6.05
C PRO A 108 -1.10 25.55 6.59
N ASN A 109 -0.72 25.68 7.87
CA ASN A 109 0.23 24.77 8.51
C ASN A 109 -0.46 23.60 9.18
N PHE A 110 -1.80 23.69 9.43
CA PHE A 110 -2.54 22.62 10.07
C PHE A 110 -3.08 21.62 9.06
N VAL A 111 -2.60 20.38 9.18
CA VAL A 111 -3.07 19.22 8.43
C VAL A 111 -3.43 18.12 9.41
N ILE A 112 -4.54 17.45 9.19
CA ILE A 112 -5.01 16.37 10.05
C ILE A 112 -5.40 15.14 9.21
N LEU A 113 -4.93 13.96 9.64
CA LEU A 113 -5.10 12.68 8.94
C LEU A 113 -5.84 11.69 9.85
N ALA A 114 -6.79 10.95 9.29
CA ALA A 114 -7.43 9.81 9.90
C ALA A 114 -6.81 8.52 9.36
N CYS A 115 -5.93 7.89 10.13
CA CYS A 115 -5.04 6.82 9.68
C CYS A 115 -5.48 5.44 10.15
N GLY A 116 -5.61 4.49 9.21
CA GLY A 116 -5.88 3.09 9.42
C GLY A 116 -6.28 2.39 8.13
N THR A 117 -5.59 1.31 7.77
CA THR A 117 -5.74 0.63 6.47
C THR A 117 -6.94 -0.32 6.45
N TYR A 118 -7.17 -1.06 7.54
CA TYR A 118 -8.18 -2.12 7.60
C TYR A 118 -9.01 -2.09 8.89
N THR A 119 -10.25 -2.60 8.80
CA THR A 119 -11.18 -2.73 9.94
C THR A 119 -11.27 -4.16 10.51
N ASN A 120 -10.56 -5.13 9.96
CA ASN A 120 -10.63 -6.52 10.40
C ASN A 120 -10.08 -6.70 11.84
N PRO A 121 -10.44 -7.80 12.55
CA PRO A 121 -10.04 -8.00 13.95
C PRO A 121 -8.54 -8.17 14.20
N ARG A 122 -7.74 -8.46 13.16
CA ARG A 122 -6.30 -8.72 13.28
C ARG A 122 -5.45 -7.45 13.39
N VAL A 123 -6.01 -6.29 13.07
CA VAL A 123 -5.31 -5.00 13.12
C VAL A 123 -5.72 -4.19 14.34
N GLY A 124 -4.84 -3.30 14.80
CA GLY A 124 -5.10 -2.34 15.84
C GLY A 124 -6.15 -1.28 15.45
N ASN A 125 -6.57 -0.47 16.42
CA ASN A 125 -7.39 0.70 16.16
C ASN A 125 -6.62 1.74 15.34
N GLY A 126 -7.36 2.68 14.76
CA GLY A 126 -6.80 3.80 14.02
C GLY A 126 -6.21 4.89 14.92
N ALA A 127 -5.58 5.86 14.29
CA ALA A 127 -5.09 7.06 14.95
C ALA A 127 -5.39 8.31 14.12
N ILE A 128 -5.51 9.42 14.82
CA ILE A 128 -5.52 10.76 14.22
C ILE A 128 -4.12 11.34 14.34
N LEU A 129 -3.56 11.76 13.22
CA LEU A 129 -2.27 12.42 13.16
C LEU A 129 -2.49 13.90 12.82
N ARG A 130 -1.98 14.81 13.66
CA ARG A 130 -2.13 16.25 13.53
C ARG A 130 -0.79 16.90 13.33
N SER A 131 -0.65 17.67 12.28
CA SER A 131 0.54 18.49 11.98
C SER A 131 0.21 19.96 12.13
N PHE A 132 1.18 20.75 12.60
CA PHE A 132 1.13 22.19 12.70
C PHE A 132 2.26 22.87 11.90
N ASP A 133 2.87 22.10 10.99
CA ASP A 133 4.03 22.50 10.18
C ASP A 133 3.98 21.92 8.75
N ARG A 134 2.75 21.78 8.20
CA ARG A 134 2.48 21.24 6.85
C ARG A 134 2.92 19.80 6.66
N GLY A 135 2.76 18.96 7.70
CA GLY A 135 3.07 17.54 7.62
C GLY A 135 4.53 17.17 7.86
N LYS A 136 5.39 18.11 8.31
CA LYS A 136 6.79 17.78 8.64
C LYS A 136 6.91 16.98 9.93
N THR A 137 6.05 17.28 10.92
CA THR A 137 5.95 16.55 12.18
C THR A 137 4.49 16.31 12.54
N PHE A 138 4.24 15.25 13.31
CA PHE A 138 2.87 14.89 13.71
C PHE A 138 2.77 14.64 15.21
N GLN A 139 1.63 15.05 15.77
CA GLN A 139 1.15 14.64 17.07
C GLN A 139 0.07 13.59 16.89
N ARG A 140 0.18 12.46 17.60
CA ARG A 140 -0.73 11.33 17.52
C ARG A 140 -1.83 11.40 18.59
N THR A 141 -3.03 11.02 18.21
CA THR A 141 -4.16 10.73 19.10
C THR A 141 -4.75 9.39 18.71
N ASP A 142 -4.69 8.40 19.60
CA ASP A 142 -5.33 7.10 19.39
C ASP A 142 -6.85 7.22 19.55
N VAL A 143 -7.59 6.52 18.67
CA VAL A 143 -9.06 6.49 18.71
C VAL A 143 -9.56 5.08 19.01
N PRO A 144 -10.76 4.92 19.63
CA PRO A 144 -11.27 3.61 20.04
C PRO A 144 -11.91 2.81 18.89
N PHE A 145 -11.67 3.17 17.65
CA PHE A 145 -12.26 2.55 16.46
C PHE A 145 -11.21 2.39 15.34
N LYS A 146 -11.58 1.67 14.31
CA LYS A 146 -10.73 1.37 13.15
C LYS A 146 -11.12 2.21 11.95
N PHE A 147 -10.15 2.51 11.10
CA PHE A 147 -10.33 3.06 9.78
C PHE A 147 -10.09 2.01 8.70
N GLY A 148 -10.58 2.24 7.49
CA GLY A 148 -10.51 1.32 6.36
C GLY A 148 -10.00 1.99 5.10
N GLY A 149 -8.84 2.66 5.20
CA GLY A 149 -8.21 3.37 4.09
C GLY A 149 -8.01 2.51 2.82
N ASN A 150 -7.93 1.17 2.95
CA ASN A 150 -7.90 0.25 1.82
C ASN A 150 -9.12 -0.68 1.77
N GLU A 151 -10.29 -0.18 2.12
CA GLU A 151 -11.55 -0.93 2.01
C GLU A 151 -12.51 -0.29 1.00
N ASN A 152 -13.58 -0.99 0.63
CA ASN A 152 -14.59 -0.44 -0.28
C ASN A 152 -15.13 0.91 0.21
N GLY A 153 -15.31 1.86 -0.70
CA GLY A 153 -15.71 3.22 -0.38
C GLY A 153 -14.58 4.11 0.20
N ARG A 154 -13.32 3.68 0.08
CA ARG A 154 -12.17 4.45 0.54
C ARG A 154 -11.97 5.80 -0.18
N GLY A 155 -12.35 5.87 -1.45
CA GLY A 155 -12.32 7.12 -2.21
C GLY A 155 -13.50 8.06 -1.92
N ASN A 156 -14.54 7.62 -1.18
CA ASN A 156 -15.65 8.51 -0.81
C ASN A 156 -15.21 9.51 0.26
N GLY A 157 -15.63 10.75 0.14
CA GLY A 157 -15.29 11.72 1.18
C GLY A 157 -15.32 13.17 0.73
N GLU A 158 -14.67 14.06 1.49
CA GLU A 158 -13.90 13.72 2.70
C GLU A 158 -14.80 13.54 3.94
N ARG A 159 -14.40 12.59 4.78
CA ARG A 159 -15.13 12.23 6.00
C ARG A 159 -14.84 13.18 7.16
N MET A 160 -13.80 13.99 7.05
CA MET A 160 -13.35 14.90 8.10
C MET A 160 -13.33 16.33 7.56
N ALA A 161 -13.87 17.26 8.38
CA ALA A 161 -13.86 18.67 8.05
C ALA A 161 -13.56 19.51 9.29
N VAL A 162 -12.80 20.60 9.10
CA VAL A 162 -12.52 21.64 10.10
C VAL A 162 -13.50 22.78 9.91
N ASP A 163 -14.10 23.28 11.00
CA ASP A 163 -15.04 24.40 10.96
C ASP A 163 -14.32 25.70 10.51
N PRO A 164 -14.73 26.31 9.39
CA PRO A 164 -14.07 27.50 8.85
C PRO A 164 -14.25 28.74 9.74
N THR A 165 -15.12 28.68 10.75
CA THR A 165 -15.34 29.78 11.72
C THR A 165 -14.67 29.53 13.07
N ASN A 166 -14.32 28.26 13.36
CA ASN A 166 -13.66 27.88 14.59
C ASN A 166 -12.80 26.62 14.40
N SER A 167 -11.52 26.80 14.12
CA SER A 167 -10.56 25.73 13.86
C SER A 167 -10.42 24.69 14.98
N ASN A 168 -10.96 24.92 16.19
CA ASN A 168 -11.00 23.94 17.24
C ASN A 168 -12.05 22.84 16.99
N ILE A 169 -13.08 23.14 16.19
CA ILE A 169 -14.19 22.22 15.93
C ILE A 169 -13.89 21.41 14.66
N ILE A 170 -13.89 20.09 14.82
CA ILE A 170 -13.68 19.15 13.72
C ILE A 170 -14.72 18.05 13.84
N TYR A 171 -15.38 17.69 12.72
CA TYR A 171 -16.22 16.50 12.64
C TYR A 171 -15.54 15.42 11.81
N LEU A 172 -15.75 14.17 12.19
CA LEU A 172 -15.19 13.00 11.54
C LEU A 172 -16.25 11.90 11.42
N GLY A 173 -16.56 11.52 10.20
CA GLY A 173 -17.37 10.35 9.88
C GLY A 173 -16.56 9.08 9.96
N THR A 174 -17.13 8.02 10.52
CA THR A 174 -16.49 6.70 10.60
C THR A 174 -17.31 5.65 9.86
N ARG A 175 -16.66 4.53 9.52
CA ARG A 175 -17.31 3.42 8.83
C ARG A 175 -18.34 2.68 9.68
N LEU A 176 -18.03 2.47 10.96
CA LEU A 176 -18.78 1.56 11.83
C LEU A 176 -19.19 2.19 13.16
N ASN A 177 -18.72 3.41 13.47
CA ASN A 177 -18.86 4.01 14.79
C ASN A 177 -19.57 5.38 14.73
N GLY A 178 -20.31 5.67 13.65
CA GLY A 178 -21.09 6.90 13.49
C GLY A 178 -20.22 8.15 13.31
N LEU A 179 -20.71 9.28 13.85
CA LEU A 179 -20.09 10.59 13.75
C LEU A 179 -19.34 10.93 15.04
N TRP A 180 -18.16 11.52 14.89
CA TRP A 180 -17.31 11.97 16.00
C TRP A 180 -17.00 13.46 15.88
N LYS A 181 -16.79 14.11 17.03
CA LYS A 181 -16.48 15.55 17.10
C LYS A 181 -15.30 15.79 18.02
N SER A 182 -14.41 16.66 17.59
CA SER A 182 -13.40 17.31 18.42
C SER A 182 -13.79 18.77 18.66
N ALA A 183 -13.40 19.31 19.82
CA ALA A 183 -13.52 20.71 20.17
C ALA A 183 -12.19 21.36 20.57
N ASP A 184 -11.08 20.69 20.25
CA ASP A 184 -9.71 21.05 20.63
C ASP A 184 -8.66 20.73 19.55
N LYS A 185 -8.98 21.02 18.30
CA LYS A 185 -8.14 20.75 17.11
C LYS A 185 -7.74 19.28 16.97
N GLY A 186 -8.66 18.35 17.26
CA GLY A 186 -8.44 16.92 17.08
C GLY A 186 -7.61 16.25 18.19
N LYS A 187 -7.33 16.95 19.30
CA LYS A 187 -6.60 16.37 20.43
C LYS A 187 -7.43 15.34 21.21
N THR A 188 -8.73 15.61 21.36
CA THR A 188 -9.69 14.66 21.95
C THR A 188 -10.91 14.52 21.05
N TRP A 189 -11.54 13.36 21.10
CA TRP A 189 -12.69 13.01 20.25
C TRP A 189 -13.83 12.43 21.09
N ASN A 190 -15.04 12.89 20.82
CA ASN A 190 -16.26 12.39 21.45
C ASN A 190 -17.27 11.96 20.38
N GLN A 191 -17.91 10.82 20.58
CA GLN A 191 -18.98 10.37 19.71
C GLN A 191 -20.17 11.31 19.80
N VAL A 192 -20.73 11.70 18.66
CA VAL A 192 -21.94 12.53 18.57
C VAL A 192 -23.15 11.60 18.73
N LYS A 193 -23.53 11.33 19.98
CA LYS A 193 -24.62 10.39 20.32
C LYS A 193 -26.01 10.82 19.82
N SER A 194 -26.21 12.10 19.54
CA SER A 194 -27.42 12.67 18.92
C SER A 194 -27.53 12.36 17.43
N PHE A 195 -26.43 11.97 16.77
CA PHE A 195 -26.45 11.60 15.36
C PHE A 195 -27.17 10.26 15.16
N PRO A 196 -28.03 10.12 14.15
CA PRO A 196 -28.77 8.88 13.88
C PRO A 196 -27.86 7.66 13.68
N ASP A 197 -28.38 6.47 14.00
CA ASP A 197 -27.65 5.21 13.74
C ASP A 197 -27.59 4.91 12.25
N MET A 198 -26.36 4.79 11.75
CA MET A 198 -26.04 4.51 10.35
C MET A 198 -25.71 3.02 10.08
N THR A 199 -26.02 2.15 11.03
CA THR A 199 -25.75 0.71 10.88
C THR A 199 -26.61 0.11 9.76
N GLU A 200 -25.97 -0.56 8.82
CA GLU A 200 -26.63 -1.40 7.82
C GLU A 200 -26.60 -2.86 8.26
N ALA A 201 -27.68 -3.58 8.01
CA ALA A 201 -27.71 -5.03 8.18
C ALA A 201 -26.65 -5.68 7.27
N ALA A 202 -25.96 -6.68 7.79
CA ALA A 202 -24.99 -7.42 6.99
C ALA A 202 -25.70 -8.08 5.80
N PRO A 203 -25.20 -7.91 4.56
CA PRO A 203 -25.77 -8.57 3.38
C PRO A 203 -25.78 -10.08 3.57
N GLN A 204 -26.92 -10.73 3.30
CA GLN A 204 -27.07 -12.17 3.39
C GLN A 204 -26.94 -12.81 2.01
N VAL A 205 -26.16 -13.89 1.90
CA VAL A 205 -26.06 -14.71 0.69
C VAL A 205 -26.84 -16.00 0.94
N ALA A 206 -27.99 -16.15 0.32
CA ALA A 206 -28.80 -17.35 0.46
C ALA A 206 -28.02 -18.63 0.09
N GLY A 207 -27.92 -19.57 1.00
CA GLY A 207 -27.16 -20.82 0.80
C GLY A 207 -25.62 -20.67 0.78
N GLY A 208 -25.10 -19.48 1.02
CA GLY A 208 -23.65 -19.24 1.02
C GLY A 208 -22.94 -19.74 2.28
N ASP A 209 -21.73 -20.23 2.13
CA ASP A 209 -20.84 -20.57 3.25
C ASP A 209 -20.29 -19.33 3.98
N SER A 210 -19.56 -19.53 5.08
CA SER A 210 -19.03 -18.44 5.90
C SER A 210 -18.03 -17.53 5.13
N VAL A 211 -17.36 -18.03 4.09
CA VAL A 211 -16.43 -17.27 3.25
C VAL A 211 -17.21 -16.41 2.28
N GLN A 212 -18.27 -16.96 1.66
CA GLN A 212 -19.16 -16.24 0.75
C GLN A 212 -19.94 -15.15 1.49
N GLN A 213 -20.47 -15.42 2.69
CA GLN A 213 -21.12 -14.43 3.55
C GLN A 213 -20.18 -13.28 3.87
N ARG A 214 -18.95 -13.59 4.28
CA ARG A 214 -17.95 -12.57 4.60
C ARG A 214 -17.57 -11.74 3.37
N ARG A 215 -17.39 -12.37 2.20
CA ARG A 215 -17.16 -11.67 0.93
C ARG A 215 -18.30 -10.71 0.59
N ALA A 216 -19.54 -11.19 0.65
CA ALA A 216 -20.72 -10.37 0.37
C ALA A 216 -20.78 -9.17 1.33
N TRP A 217 -20.51 -9.40 2.60
CA TRP A 217 -20.50 -8.35 3.61
C TRP A 217 -19.44 -7.28 3.32
N PHE A 218 -18.20 -7.67 3.02
CA PHE A 218 -17.14 -6.71 2.69
C PHE A 218 -17.39 -5.96 1.37
N GLN A 219 -18.01 -6.61 0.39
CA GLN A 219 -18.17 -6.05 -0.95
C GLN A 219 -19.39 -5.16 -1.12
N ASN A 220 -20.45 -5.36 -0.33
CA ASN A 220 -21.73 -4.72 -0.55
C ASN A 220 -22.20 -3.82 0.63
N ARG A 221 -21.52 -3.83 1.77
CA ARG A 221 -21.90 -2.94 2.86
C ARG A 221 -21.60 -1.49 2.51
N GLY A 222 -22.40 -0.58 2.99
CA GLY A 222 -22.10 0.84 2.97
C GLY A 222 -20.83 1.16 3.75
N SER A 223 -20.23 2.29 3.44
CA SER A 223 -18.98 2.73 4.06
C SER A 223 -19.18 3.69 5.24
N GLY A 224 -20.37 3.69 5.85
CA GLY A 224 -20.73 4.50 7.02
C GLY A 224 -20.91 5.98 6.67
N VAL A 225 -20.49 6.87 7.55
CA VAL A 225 -20.50 8.33 7.29
C VAL A 225 -19.36 8.68 6.35
N VAL A 226 -19.69 9.21 5.18
CA VAL A 226 -18.72 9.42 4.08
C VAL A 226 -18.40 10.88 3.81
N VAL A 227 -19.28 11.82 4.16
CA VAL A 227 -19.06 13.26 3.96
C VAL A 227 -19.38 14.01 5.24
N THR A 228 -18.49 14.93 5.62
CA THR A 228 -18.78 16.00 6.58
C THR A 228 -18.39 17.33 5.97
N LEU A 229 -19.26 18.34 6.01
CA LEU A 229 -18.91 19.68 5.57
C LEU A 229 -19.65 20.76 6.37
N PHE A 230 -19.03 21.93 6.41
CA PHE A 230 -19.56 23.10 7.08
C PHE A 230 -20.09 24.12 6.09
N ASP A 231 -21.24 24.71 6.42
CA ASP A 231 -21.70 25.90 5.76
C ASP A 231 -21.20 27.13 6.55
N GLY A 232 -20.17 27.78 6.01
CA GLY A 232 -19.60 28.98 6.54
C GLY A 232 -20.32 30.28 6.11
N HIS A 233 -21.29 30.22 5.19
CA HIS A 233 -21.86 31.41 4.54
C HIS A 233 -22.95 32.10 5.38
N ASN A 234 -23.62 31.41 6.25
CA ASN A 234 -24.78 31.93 7.00
C ASN A 234 -24.49 32.31 8.47
N ASN A 235 -23.23 32.60 8.81
CA ASN A 235 -22.78 32.62 10.20
C ASN A 235 -22.74 33.99 10.91
N ALA A 236 -23.01 35.10 10.25
CA ALA A 236 -22.91 36.41 10.91
C ALA A 236 -23.84 36.62 12.10
N SER A 237 -24.87 35.76 12.26
CA SER A 237 -25.84 35.79 13.37
C SER A 237 -26.00 34.45 14.11
N LYS A 238 -25.34 33.37 13.69
CA LYS A 238 -25.47 32.03 14.29
C LYS A 238 -24.31 31.73 15.24
N LYS A 239 -24.62 31.15 16.38
CA LYS A 239 -23.61 30.69 17.37
C LYS A 239 -22.77 29.51 16.86
N PHE A 240 -23.29 28.72 15.91
CA PHE A 240 -22.65 27.54 15.33
C PHE A 240 -22.77 27.55 13.81
N SER A 241 -21.75 27.04 13.13
CA SER A 241 -21.83 26.72 11.71
C SER A 241 -22.86 25.62 11.47
N THR A 242 -23.59 25.68 10.36
CA THR A 242 -24.40 24.54 9.93
C THR A 242 -23.47 23.44 9.46
N VAL A 243 -23.71 22.21 9.92
CA VAL A 243 -22.96 21.03 9.54
C VAL A 243 -23.85 20.13 8.71
N TYR A 244 -23.38 19.74 7.54
CA TYR A 244 -23.99 18.71 6.71
C TYR A 244 -23.20 17.43 6.81
N VAL A 245 -23.90 16.29 6.89
CA VAL A 245 -23.32 14.95 6.99
C VAL A 245 -24.04 14.00 6.05
N ALA A 246 -23.26 13.28 5.21
CA ALA A 246 -23.80 12.23 4.37
C ALA A 246 -23.31 10.85 4.80
N ALA A 247 -24.20 9.86 4.74
CA ALA A 247 -23.92 8.47 5.05
C ALA A 247 -24.15 7.58 3.81
N SER A 248 -23.30 6.59 3.60
CA SER A 248 -23.37 5.64 2.48
C SER A 248 -24.51 4.62 2.68
N LEU A 249 -25.75 5.11 2.66
CA LEU A 249 -26.98 4.35 2.85
C LEU A 249 -27.86 4.42 1.60
N MET A 250 -28.68 3.39 1.37
CA MET A 250 -29.71 3.34 0.32
C MET A 250 -31.07 3.05 0.93
N ASP A 251 -32.13 3.49 0.23
CA ASP A 251 -33.54 3.25 0.54
C ASP A 251 -33.98 3.78 1.92
N ARG A 252 -33.22 4.74 2.46
CA ARG A 252 -33.48 5.46 3.70
C ARG A 252 -32.73 6.79 3.70
N ASP A 253 -33.09 7.68 4.63
CA ASP A 253 -32.40 8.96 4.80
C ASP A 253 -30.89 8.77 4.93
N ASN A 254 -30.13 9.52 4.16
CA ASN A 254 -28.68 9.42 4.05
C ASN A 254 -27.97 10.78 4.07
N PHE A 255 -28.73 11.89 4.14
CA PHE A 255 -28.20 13.23 4.21
C PHE A 255 -28.86 14.02 5.36
N PHE A 256 -28.06 14.56 6.27
CA PHE A 256 -28.48 15.17 7.53
C PHE A 256 -27.83 16.55 7.71
N LYS A 257 -28.50 17.41 8.50
CA LYS A 257 -27.94 18.69 8.94
C LYS A 257 -28.09 18.90 10.44
N SER A 258 -27.17 19.68 11.02
CA SER A 258 -27.27 20.25 12.36
C SER A 258 -26.98 21.74 12.29
N GLU A 259 -27.77 22.57 13.00
CA GLU A 259 -27.60 24.02 13.10
C GLU A 259 -27.26 24.49 14.53
N ASP A 260 -27.10 23.54 15.45
CA ASP A 260 -26.86 23.77 16.88
C ASP A 260 -25.56 23.15 17.41
N GLY A 261 -24.59 22.97 16.50
CA GLY A 261 -23.28 22.41 16.84
C GLY A 261 -23.30 20.91 17.14
N GLY A 262 -24.28 20.17 16.56
CA GLY A 262 -24.42 18.72 16.68
C GLY A 262 -25.25 18.28 17.89
N ALA A 263 -25.96 19.19 18.55
CA ALA A 263 -26.87 18.84 19.64
C ALA A 263 -28.13 18.09 19.13
N THR A 264 -28.63 18.52 17.96
CA THR A 264 -29.71 17.85 17.24
C THR A 264 -29.37 17.68 15.76
N TRP A 265 -29.97 16.68 15.12
CA TRP A 265 -29.82 16.35 13.71
C TRP A 265 -31.17 16.16 13.04
N GLN A 266 -31.29 16.68 11.86
CA GLN A 266 -32.47 16.55 11.02
C GLN A 266 -32.09 15.92 9.68
N SER A 267 -32.88 14.97 9.20
CA SER A 267 -32.79 14.55 7.82
C SER A 267 -33.21 15.69 6.90
N VAL A 268 -32.53 15.87 5.79
CA VAL A 268 -32.88 16.93 4.83
C VAL A 268 -34.01 16.42 3.94
N PRO A 269 -35.22 17.04 3.99
CA PRO A 269 -36.39 16.55 3.26
C PRO A 269 -36.17 16.52 1.75
N GLY A 270 -36.76 15.55 1.05
CA GLY A 270 -36.71 15.44 -0.42
C GLY A 270 -35.40 14.93 -0.99
N GLN A 271 -34.45 14.50 -0.14
CA GLN A 271 -33.17 13.93 -0.56
C GLN A 271 -33.34 12.66 -1.41
N PRO A 272 -32.43 12.40 -2.39
CA PRO A 272 -32.45 11.16 -3.17
C PRO A 272 -31.95 9.99 -2.33
N THR A 273 -32.85 9.13 -1.87
CA THR A 273 -32.53 7.98 -1.00
C THR A 273 -32.20 6.69 -1.77
N GLN A 274 -32.51 6.61 -3.05
CA GLN A 274 -32.26 5.43 -3.90
C GLN A 274 -30.80 5.20 -4.25
N TYR A 275 -29.90 6.09 -3.84
CA TYR A 275 -28.47 6.03 -4.07
C TYR A 275 -27.67 6.28 -2.78
N ARG A 276 -26.41 5.87 -2.77
CA ARG A 276 -25.41 6.20 -1.73
C ARG A 276 -24.71 7.49 -2.09
N PRO A 277 -24.64 8.51 -1.22
CA PRO A 277 -23.74 9.64 -1.41
C PRO A 277 -22.28 9.17 -1.49
N THR A 278 -21.51 9.78 -2.37
CA THR A 278 -20.09 9.48 -2.55
C THR A 278 -19.19 10.67 -2.25
N HIS A 279 -19.51 11.85 -2.78
CA HIS A 279 -18.78 13.10 -2.57
C HIS A 279 -19.74 14.28 -2.53
N ALA A 280 -19.37 15.38 -1.84
CA ALA A 280 -20.17 16.58 -1.84
C ALA A 280 -19.31 17.84 -1.69
N VAL A 281 -19.73 18.94 -2.31
CA VAL A 281 -19.11 20.25 -2.21
C VAL A 281 -20.15 21.35 -2.07
N LEU A 282 -19.92 22.30 -1.15
CA LEU A 282 -20.75 23.50 -0.98
C LEU A 282 -20.10 24.68 -1.71
N ALA A 283 -20.78 25.20 -2.72
CA ALA A 283 -20.35 26.36 -3.48
C ALA A 283 -20.60 27.67 -2.74
N ALA A 284 -19.87 28.71 -3.12
CA ALA A 284 -19.95 30.04 -2.48
C ALA A 284 -21.32 30.72 -2.59
N ASP A 285 -22.16 30.30 -3.52
CA ASP A 285 -23.53 30.78 -3.69
C ASP A 285 -24.59 30.00 -2.88
N GLY A 286 -24.17 29.10 -1.98
CA GLY A 286 -25.05 28.30 -1.15
C GLY A 286 -25.66 27.09 -1.86
N MET A 287 -25.20 26.75 -3.06
CA MET A 287 -25.58 25.51 -3.73
C MET A 287 -24.66 24.37 -3.28
N LEU A 288 -25.23 23.31 -2.78
CA LEU A 288 -24.51 22.09 -2.43
C LEU A 288 -24.69 21.07 -3.55
N TYR A 289 -23.58 20.56 -4.09
CA TYR A 289 -23.55 19.54 -5.14
C TYR A 289 -23.14 18.21 -4.55
N ILE A 290 -23.84 17.14 -4.91
CA ILE A 290 -23.60 15.79 -4.38
C ILE A 290 -23.61 14.79 -5.52
N THR A 291 -22.62 13.89 -5.53
CA THR A 291 -22.57 12.73 -6.41
C THR A 291 -23.03 11.48 -5.67
N TYR A 292 -23.60 10.54 -6.43
CA TYR A 292 -24.22 9.33 -5.92
C TYR A 292 -23.87 8.11 -6.75
N GLY A 293 -23.78 6.95 -6.09
CA GLY A 293 -23.67 5.64 -6.69
C GLY A 293 -24.54 4.60 -5.99
N ASP A 294 -24.81 3.48 -6.65
CA ASP A 294 -25.51 2.32 -6.06
C ASP A 294 -24.55 1.40 -5.28
N ASN A 295 -23.23 1.63 -5.39
CA ASN A 295 -22.20 0.90 -4.69
C ASN A 295 -21.11 1.87 -4.19
N PRO A 296 -20.47 1.64 -3.04
CA PRO A 296 -19.42 2.53 -2.53
C PRO A 296 -18.12 2.55 -3.38
N GLY A 297 -17.93 1.62 -4.33
CA GLY A 297 -16.70 1.50 -5.12
C GLY A 297 -15.55 0.79 -4.37
N PRO A 298 -14.43 0.50 -5.02
CA PRO A 298 -14.01 0.95 -6.36
C PRO A 298 -14.52 0.09 -7.52
N ALA A 299 -15.35 -0.88 -7.30
CA ALA A 299 -15.91 -1.73 -8.35
C ALA A 299 -17.42 -1.90 -8.18
N ARG A 300 -18.09 -2.38 -9.25
CA ARG A 300 -19.51 -2.78 -9.24
C ARG A 300 -20.53 -1.64 -9.11
N MET A 301 -20.15 -0.41 -9.37
CA MET A 301 -21.12 0.67 -9.48
C MET A 301 -21.83 0.55 -10.83
N THR A 302 -23.15 0.46 -10.81
CA THR A 302 -23.97 0.25 -12.02
C THR A 302 -24.98 1.33 -12.25
N ASN A 303 -25.24 2.16 -11.22
CA ASN A 303 -26.17 3.28 -11.28
C ASN A 303 -25.69 4.43 -10.39
N GLY A 304 -26.16 5.63 -10.65
CA GLY A 304 -25.83 6.80 -9.88
C GLY A 304 -26.39 8.09 -10.48
N ALA A 305 -26.18 9.19 -9.78
CA ALA A 305 -26.73 10.48 -10.15
C ALA A 305 -25.87 11.64 -9.64
N VAL A 306 -26.13 12.83 -10.15
CA VAL A 306 -25.62 14.10 -9.62
C VAL A 306 -26.78 14.98 -9.26
N TRP A 307 -26.82 15.43 -8.01
CA TRP A 307 -27.87 16.30 -7.52
C TRP A 307 -27.30 17.59 -6.94
N LYS A 308 -28.08 18.66 -7.00
CA LYS A 308 -27.80 19.87 -6.25
C LYS A 308 -28.92 20.18 -5.27
N PHE A 309 -28.53 20.75 -4.13
CA PHE A 309 -29.41 21.19 -3.07
C PHE A 309 -29.19 22.66 -2.79
N ASN A 310 -30.25 23.46 -2.82
CA ASN A 310 -30.20 24.86 -2.44
C ASN A 310 -30.37 24.98 -0.91
N THR A 311 -29.30 25.34 -0.20
CA THR A 311 -29.32 25.42 1.27
C THR A 311 -30.28 26.48 1.84
N ALA A 312 -30.61 27.50 1.05
CA ALA A 312 -31.52 28.57 1.45
C ALA A 312 -33.01 28.21 1.26
N THR A 313 -33.33 27.52 0.14
CA THR A 313 -34.75 27.19 -0.17
C THR A 313 -35.14 25.76 0.20
N GLY A 314 -34.14 24.87 0.42
CA GLY A 314 -34.38 23.44 0.66
C GLY A 314 -34.75 22.63 -0.60
N GLU A 315 -34.58 23.19 -1.78
CA GLU A 315 -34.93 22.55 -3.05
C GLU A 315 -33.84 21.62 -3.57
N TRP A 316 -34.21 20.39 -3.95
CA TRP A 316 -33.36 19.41 -4.64
C TRP A 316 -33.64 19.41 -6.14
N THR A 317 -32.57 19.36 -6.94
CA THR A 317 -32.66 19.27 -8.42
C THR A 317 -31.71 18.19 -8.93
N ASP A 318 -32.23 17.24 -9.72
CA ASP A 318 -31.43 16.28 -10.50
C ASP A 318 -30.74 17.02 -11.64
N ILE A 319 -29.39 16.98 -11.67
CA ILE A 319 -28.56 17.61 -12.68
C ILE A 319 -27.63 16.58 -13.38
N THR A 320 -27.96 15.30 -13.29
CA THR A 320 -27.17 14.19 -13.83
C THR A 320 -26.84 14.40 -15.31
N PRO A 321 -25.54 14.46 -15.69
CA PRO A 321 -25.13 14.79 -17.08
C PRO A 321 -25.49 13.72 -18.09
N ASP A 322 -25.26 12.45 -17.76
CA ASP A 322 -25.51 11.27 -18.57
C ASP A 322 -26.15 10.20 -17.68
N LYS A 323 -27.41 9.86 -17.93
CA LYS A 323 -28.16 8.98 -17.03
C LYS A 323 -27.78 7.52 -17.26
N PRO A 324 -27.28 6.82 -16.20
CA PRO A 324 -27.04 5.38 -16.28
C PRO A 324 -28.33 4.61 -16.57
N ASN A 325 -28.22 3.52 -17.31
CA ASN A 325 -29.31 2.57 -17.56
C ASN A 325 -28.72 1.18 -17.78
N ALA A 326 -28.63 0.38 -16.72
CA ALA A 326 -28.05 -0.96 -16.79
C ALA A 326 -28.80 -1.90 -17.74
N ALA A 327 -30.14 -1.72 -17.92
CA ALA A 327 -30.93 -2.51 -18.87
C ALA A 327 -30.52 -2.25 -20.33
N GLU A 328 -30.03 -1.05 -20.62
CA GLU A 328 -29.48 -0.68 -21.95
C GLU A 328 -27.95 -0.87 -22.02
N LYS A 329 -27.34 -1.65 -21.10
CA LYS A 329 -25.90 -1.85 -20.98
C LYS A 329 -25.11 -0.56 -20.73
N ARG A 330 -25.72 0.41 -20.08
CA ARG A 330 -25.11 1.70 -19.67
C ARG A 330 -24.97 1.73 -18.15
N ALA A 331 -24.18 0.79 -17.61
CA ALA A 331 -23.96 0.64 -16.18
C ALA A 331 -22.76 1.49 -15.73
N PHE A 332 -22.99 2.50 -14.88
CA PHE A 332 -21.99 3.35 -14.27
C PHE A 332 -22.64 4.25 -13.20
N GLY A 333 -21.83 4.96 -12.42
CA GLY A 333 -22.32 5.96 -11.47
C GLY A 333 -21.46 7.21 -11.46
N TYR A 334 -21.52 7.99 -10.36
CA TYR A 334 -20.78 9.23 -10.16
C TYR A 334 -20.12 9.23 -8.80
N VAL A 335 -18.89 9.77 -8.69
CA VAL A 335 -18.13 9.70 -7.44
C VAL A 335 -17.55 11.03 -6.98
N ALA A 336 -17.14 11.93 -7.87
CA ALA A 336 -16.53 13.20 -7.47
C ALA A 336 -17.21 14.41 -8.11
N VAL A 337 -17.14 15.52 -7.41
CA VAL A 337 -17.62 16.83 -7.85
C VAL A 337 -16.73 17.93 -7.30
N SER A 338 -16.33 18.86 -8.14
CA SER A 338 -15.61 20.08 -7.73
C SER A 338 -16.24 21.31 -8.35
N VAL A 339 -16.23 22.42 -7.60
CA VAL A 339 -16.77 23.71 -8.00
C VAL A 339 -15.66 24.73 -8.07
N ASP A 340 -15.64 25.51 -9.15
CA ASP A 340 -14.69 26.57 -9.35
C ASP A 340 -14.92 27.70 -8.32
N ALA A 341 -13.93 27.93 -7.45
CA ALA A 341 -14.01 28.98 -6.44
C ALA A 341 -14.09 30.40 -7.03
N GLN A 342 -13.63 30.56 -8.28
CA GLN A 342 -13.71 31.86 -9.00
C GLN A 342 -15.10 32.12 -9.60
N ASN A 343 -15.88 31.06 -9.87
CA ASN A 343 -17.25 31.15 -10.37
C ASN A 343 -18.05 29.90 -9.93
N PRO A 344 -18.93 30.03 -8.92
CA PRO A 344 -19.66 28.91 -8.31
C PRO A 344 -20.67 28.21 -9.26
N LYS A 345 -20.86 28.73 -10.47
CA LYS A 345 -21.67 28.06 -11.51
C LYS A 345 -20.84 27.16 -12.42
N ASN A 346 -19.52 27.25 -12.35
CA ASN A 346 -18.61 26.34 -13.05
C ASN A 346 -18.31 25.14 -12.16
N LEU A 347 -18.54 23.95 -12.66
CA LEU A 347 -18.29 22.71 -11.92
C LEU A 347 -17.91 21.58 -12.86
N ILE A 348 -17.24 20.59 -12.30
CA ILE A 348 -16.88 19.34 -12.97
C ILE A 348 -17.34 18.16 -12.12
N VAL A 349 -17.74 17.06 -12.77
CA VAL A 349 -18.10 15.79 -12.11
C VAL A 349 -17.45 14.64 -12.86
N SER A 350 -17.07 13.58 -12.12
CA SER A 350 -16.51 12.36 -12.70
C SER A 350 -17.56 11.24 -12.76
N SER A 351 -17.57 10.51 -13.87
CA SER A 351 -18.23 9.20 -13.95
C SER A 351 -17.41 8.13 -13.22
N PHE A 352 -18.03 6.99 -12.96
CA PHE A 352 -17.35 5.87 -12.31
C PHE A 352 -17.86 4.51 -12.79
N ASN A 353 -16.93 3.61 -13.12
CA ASN A 353 -17.18 2.30 -13.75
C ASN A 353 -17.87 2.41 -15.12
N ARG A 354 -17.65 3.48 -15.87
CA ARG A 354 -18.30 3.77 -17.15
C ARG A 354 -17.74 2.96 -18.34
N TYR A 355 -17.14 1.83 -18.09
CA TYR A 355 -16.45 1.00 -19.12
C TYR A 355 -17.40 0.50 -20.22
N SER A 356 -18.66 0.23 -19.88
CA SER A 356 -19.69 -0.22 -20.85
C SER A 356 -20.07 0.85 -21.88
N VAL A 357 -19.67 2.13 -21.68
CA VAL A 357 -20.04 3.28 -22.51
C VAL A 357 -18.82 4.01 -23.07
N GLY A 358 -17.68 3.32 -23.17
CA GLY A 358 -16.47 3.85 -23.81
C GLY A 358 -15.40 4.39 -22.84
N GLY A 359 -15.53 4.16 -21.54
CA GLY A 359 -14.55 4.58 -20.51
C GLY A 359 -15.05 5.70 -19.62
N GLU A 360 -14.23 6.05 -18.63
CA GLU A 360 -14.53 7.14 -17.71
C GLU A 360 -14.63 8.49 -18.44
N GLU A 361 -15.38 9.43 -17.85
CA GLU A 361 -15.62 10.75 -18.42
C GLU A 361 -15.66 11.80 -17.30
N ILE A 362 -15.20 12.99 -17.62
CA ILE A 362 -15.40 14.21 -16.82
C ILE A 362 -16.39 15.09 -17.55
N PHE A 363 -17.46 15.49 -16.85
CA PHE A 363 -18.46 16.41 -17.38
C PHE A 363 -18.26 17.78 -16.75
N ARG A 364 -18.19 18.84 -17.60
CA ARG A 364 -18.08 20.23 -17.19
C ARG A 364 -19.39 20.98 -17.44
N SER A 365 -19.81 21.79 -16.46
CA SER A 365 -20.90 22.74 -16.59
C SER A 365 -20.41 24.14 -16.26
N THR A 366 -20.92 25.17 -16.99
CA THR A 366 -20.69 26.60 -16.73
C THR A 366 -21.95 27.34 -16.30
N ASN A 367 -23.03 26.60 -15.98
CA ASN A 367 -24.33 27.19 -15.65
C ASN A 367 -25.04 26.45 -14.49
N GLY A 368 -24.28 25.93 -13.53
CA GLY A 368 -24.80 25.29 -12.33
C GLY A 368 -25.48 23.95 -12.59
N GLY A 369 -24.96 23.17 -13.55
CA GLY A 369 -25.47 21.84 -13.87
C GLY A 369 -26.69 21.82 -14.80
N LYS A 370 -27.09 22.96 -15.42
CA LYS A 370 -28.20 22.97 -16.37
C LYS A 370 -27.85 22.29 -17.72
N THR A 371 -26.62 22.46 -18.15
CA THR A 371 -26.05 21.78 -19.34
C THR A 371 -24.62 21.32 -19.05
N TRP A 372 -24.19 20.28 -19.78
CA TRP A 372 -22.93 19.65 -19.57
C TRP A 372 -22.16 19.40 -20.88
N THR A 373 -20.85 19.55 -20.83
CA THR A 373 -19.92 19.22 -21.89
C THR A 373 -19.00 18.10 -21.43
N PRO A 374 -18.98 16.93 -22.11
CA PRO A 374 -18.06 15.83 -21.79
C PRO A 374 -16.65 16.21 -22.26
N ILE A 375 -15.67 16.23 -21.34
CA ILE A 375 -14.32 16.72 -21.61
C ILE A 375 -13.56 15.74 -22.52
N PHE A 376 -13.52 14.45 -22.14
CA PHE A 376 -12.74 13.45 -22.88
C PHE A 376 -13.33 13.21 -24.27
N LYS A 377 -14.64 13.17 -24.40
CA LYS A 377 -15.34 13.03 -25.68
C LYS A 377 -15.16 14.24 -26.58
N THR A 378 -15.10 15.46 -26.05
CA THR A 378 -14.83 16.70 -26.83
C THR A 378 -13.43 16.67 -27.42
N GLY A 379 -12.48 16.04 -26.71
CA GLY A 379 -11.12 15.80 -27.15
C GLY A 379 -10.11 16.05 -26.03
N THR A 380 -9.29 15.05 -25.80
CA THR A 380 -8.25 15.09 -24.77
C THR A 380 -6.96 14.51 -25.30
N THR A 381 -5.85 15.14 -24.91
CA THR A 381 -4.51 14.59 -25.07
C THR A 381 -3.99 14.22 -23.67
N PHE A 382 -3.57 12.97 -23.49
CA PHE A 382 -2.88 12.53 -22.28
C PHE A 382 -1.37 12.54 -22.51
N ASP A 383 -0.67 13.37 -21.73
CA ASP A 383 0.80 13.38 -21.69
C ASP A 383 1.28 12.45 -20.56
N ASN A 384 1.69 11.26 -20.93
CA ASN A 384 2.18 10.22 -20.03
C ASN A 384 3.72 10.14 -20.01
N THR A 385 4.43 11.16 -20.48
CA THR A 385 5.90 11.16 -20.56
C THR A 385 6.57 10.91 -19.21
N LEU A 386 5.99 11.40 -18.11
CA LEU A 386 6.51 11.22 -16.76
C LEU A 386 6.25 9.81 -16.20
N ALA A 387 5.29 9.07 -16.75
CA ALA A 387 4.97 7.69 -16.32
C ALA A 387 4.58 6.86 -17.56
N PRO A 388 5.55 6.40 -18.38
CA PRO A 388 5.27 5.75 -19.67
C PRO A 388 4.36 4.53 -19.58
N TYR A 389 4.37 3.80 -18.46
CA TYR A 389 3.51 2.63 -18.24
C TYR A 389 2.02 2.96 -18.26
N VAL A 390 1.64 4.19 -17.90
CA VAL A 390 0.24 4.68 -17.89
C VAL A 390 -0.37 4.67 -19.27
N THR A 391 0.42 4.79 -20.33
CA THR A 391 -0.05 4.73 -21.72
C THR A 391 -0.78 3.42 -22.05
N ARG A 392 -0.47 2.34 -21.33
CA ARG A 392 -1.10 1.02 -21.48
C ARG A 392 -2.25 0.79 -20.50
N THR A 393 -2.48 1.74 -19.61
CA THR A 393 -3.49 1.66 -18.56
C THR A 393 -4.60 2.67 -18.86
N GLY A 394 -5.82 2.22 -19.07
CA GLY A 394 -6.96 3.12 -19.25
C GLY A 394 -7.26 3.90 -17.96
N VAL A 395 -7.82 5.09 -18.09
CA VAL A 395 -8.31 5.85 -16.92
C VAL A 395 -9.34 5.00 -16.18
N HIS A 396 -9.11 4.78 -14.89
CA HIS A 396 -9.99 4.01 -14.02
C HIS A 396 -9.91 4.52 -12.58
N TRP A 397 -10.96 4.26 -11.79
CA TRP A 397 -11.04 4.64 -10.38
C TRP A 397 -10.83 6.14 -10.16
N MET A 398 -11.53 6.95 -10.94
CA MET A 398 -11.47 8.41 -10.87
C MET A 398 -12.35 8.91 -9.70
N PHE A 399 -11.90 8.65 -8.47
CA PHE A 399 -12.69 8.90 -7.26
C PHE A 399 -12.71 10.35 -6.82
N ASP A 400 -11.68 11.11 -7.17
CA ASP A 400 -11.63 12.51 -6.81
C ASP A 400 -11.22 13.38 -7.99
N ILE A 401 -11.76 14.57 -8.02
CA ILE A 401 -11.51 15.58 -9.03
C ILE A 401 -11.61 16.97 -8.39
N GLU A 402 -10.57 17.79 -8.58
CA GLU A 402 -10.50 19.10 -7.95
C GLU A 402 -10.07 20.18 -8.92
N ILE A 403 -10.79 21.33 -8.89
CA ILE A 403 -10.37 22.57 -9.53
C ILE A 403 -9.55 23.37 -8.52
N ASP A 404 -8.37 23.85 -8.92
CA ASP A 404 -7.55 24.72 -8.09
C ASP A 404 -8.34 26.00 -7.74
N PRO A 405 -8.55 26.32 -6.45
CA PRO A 405 -9.32 27.50 -6.04
C PRO A 405 -8.73 28.84 -6.51
N PHE A 406 -7.49 28.83 -6.99
CA PHE A 406 -6.77 30.04 -7.48
C PHE A 406 -6.63 30.11 -8.99
N ASP A 407 -6.99 29.02 -9.73
CA ASP A 407 -6.85 28.93 -11.18
C ASP A 407 -7.91 28.03 -11.81
N SER A 408 -8.94 28.62 -12.42
CA SER A 408 -10.01 27.89 -13.11
C SER A 408 -9.55 27.00 -14.27
N ASN A 409 -8.31 27.17 -14.75
CA ASN A 409 -7.69 26.33 -15.77
C ASN A 409 -6.99 25.10 -15.20
N HIS A 410 -6.58 25.16 -13.93
CA HIS A 410 -5.90 24.08 -13.28
C HIS A 410 -6.92 23.15 -12.59
N ALA A 411 -6.91 21.88 -12.98
CA ALA A 411 -7.69 20.85 -12.33
C ALA A 411 -6.89 19.55 -12.27
N MET A 412 -7.22 18.73 -11.29
CA MET A 412 -6.59 17.42 -11.05
C MET A 412 -7.66 16.36 -10.93
N PHE A 413 -7.35 15.11 -11.33
CA PHE A 413 -8.15 13.95 -10.99
C PHE A 413 -7.28 12.76 -10.57
N THR A 414 -7.81 11.95 -9.67
CA THR A 414 -7.14 10.75 -9.15
C THR A 414 -7.46 9.51 -9.96
N THR A 415 -6.61 8.51 -9.87
CA THR A 415 -6.79 7.19 -10.51
C THR A 415 -6.13 6.09 -9.68
N GLY A 416 -6.37 4.81 -10.05
CA GLY A 416 -5.68 3.65 -9.49
C GLY A 416 -4.17 3.59 -9.79
N TYR A 417 -3.60 4.56 -10.52
CA TYR A 417 -2.16 4.68 -10.80
C TYR A 417 -1.58 6.06 -10.42
N GLY A 418 -2.29 6.85 -9.63
CA GLY A 418 -1.92 8.21 -9.25
C GLY A 418 -2.94 9.23 -9.74
N GLY A 419 -2.76 9.79 -10.93
CA GLY A 419 -3.71 10.75 -11.51
C GLY A 419 -3.09 11.68 -12.54
N HIS A 420 -3.93 12.60 -13.02
CA HIS A 420 -3.53 13.60 -14.01
C HIS A 420 -3.94 15.00 -13.59
N GLU A 421 -3.26 16.01 -14.13
CA GLU A 421 -3.59 17.41 -13.99
C GLU A 421 -3.64 18.11 -15.35
N THR A 422 -4.46 19.15 -15.45
CA THR A 422 -4.55 20.03 -16.63
C THR A 422 -4.38 21.48 -16.25
N PHE A 423 -3.84 22.29 -17.14
CA PHE A 423 -3.74 23.74 -17.02
C PHE A 423 -4.52 24.48 -18.13
N ASN A 424 -5.41 23.77 -18.81
CA ASN A 424 -6.27 24.37 -19.84
C ASN A 424 -7.71 23.82 -19.80
N LEU A 425 -8.23 23.60 -18.56
CA LEU A 425 -9.58 23.07 -18.35
C LEU A 425 -10.65 23.87 -19.11
N THR A 426 -10.59 25.20 -19.08
CA THR A 426 -11.60 26.07 -19.69
C THR A 426 -11.58 26.11 -21.22
N ASP A 427 -10.58 25.51 -21.86
CA ASP A 427 -10.57 25.40 -23.33
C ASP A 427 -11.74 24.57 -23.87
N VAL A 428 -12.24 23.62 -23.07
CA VAL A 428 -13.43 22.83 -23.45
C VAL A 428 -14.68 23.68 -23.62
N ASP A 429 -14.81 24.81 -22.90
CA ASP A 429 -15.92 25.76 -23.01
C ASP A 429 -15.98 26.42 -24.38
N LYS A 430 -14.86 26.41 -25.12
CA LYS A 430 -14.68 26.95 -26.48
C LYS A 430 -14.63 25.79 -27.52
N GLY A 431 -14.98 24.59 -27.16
CA GLY A 431 -14.90 23.40 -28.02
C GLY A 431 -13.47 22.97 -28.38
N LYS A 432 -12.48 23.41 -27.62
CA LYS A 432 -11.07 23.05 -27.81
C LYS A 432 -10.71 21.81 -26.97
N LYS A 433 -9.63 21.13 -27.37
CA LYS A 433 -9.07 20.00 -26.65
C LYS A 433 -8.40 20.43 -25.35
N THR A 434 -8.51 19.58 -24.33
CA THR A 434 -7.72 19.68 -23.09
C THR A 434 -6.49 18.80 -23.16
N THR A 435 -5.44 19.17 -22.39
CA THR A 435 -4.24 18.35 -22.21
C THR A 435 -4.10 18.01 -20.74
N TRP A 436 -3.94 16.72 -20.45
CA TRP A 436 -3.80 16.20 -19.10
C TRP A 436 -2.46 15.47 -18.95
N SER A 437 -1.63 15.93 -18.02
CA SER A 437 -0.32 15.38 -17.73
C SER A 437 -0.34 14.58 -16.44
N VAL A 438 0.53 13.57 -16.29
CA VAL A 438 0.63 12.81 -15.06
C VAL A 438 1.04 13.72 -13.90
N MET A 439 0.26 13.73 -12.82
CA MET A 439 0.47 14.57 -11.64
C MET A 439 1.29 13.92 -10.52
N ALA A 440 1.62 12.63 -10.64
CA ALA A 440 2.07 11.79 -9.51
C ALA A 440 3.58 11.88 -9.22
N THR A 441 4.31 12.87 -9.75
CA THR A 441 5.74 13.03 -9.46
C THR A 441 6.01 13.11 -7.96
N GLY A 442 6.73 12.11 -7.41
CA GLY A 442 7.02 11.98 -5.98
C GLY A 442 6.10 11.03 -5.23
N ILE A 443 4.93 10.71 -5.77
CA ILE A 443 4.10 9.61 -5.27
C ILE A 443 4.68 8.32 -5.83
N GLU A 444 4.99 7.38 -4.94
CA GLU A 444 5.46 6.04 -5.28
C GLU A 444 4.67 5.06 -4.42
N GLU A 445 3.62 4.50 -4.99
CA GLU A 445 2.71 3.61 -4.26
C GLU A 445 2.60 2.27 -4.96
N THR A 446 3.36 1.29 -4.51
CA THR A 446 3.28 -0.08 -5.01
C THR A 446 3.54 -1.09 -3.91
N VAL A 447 2.99 -2.29 -4.08
CA VAL A 447 3.34 -3.47 -3.28
C VAL A 447 4.47 -4.22 -3.96
N ALA A 448 5.63 -4.27 -3.32
CA ALA A 448 6.76 -5.08 -3.81
C ALA A 448 6.48 -6.57 -3.57
N LEU A 449 6.60 -7.39 -4.63
CA LEU A 449 6.43 -8.84 -4.57
C LEU A 449 7.76 -9.58 -4.67
N GLU A 450 8.74 -9.01 -5.39
CA GLU A 450 10.13 -9.48 -5.41
C GLU A 450 11.04 -8.33 -5.87
N LEU A 451 12.29 -8.31 -5.37
CA LEU A 451 13.35 -7.39 -5.81
C LEU A 451 14.53 -8.19 -6.32
N LEU A 452 15.06 -7.82 -7.48
CA LEU A 452 16.22 -8.43 -8.09
C LEU A 452 17.22 -7.35 -8.52
N SER A 453 18.39 -7.28 -7.86
CA SER A 453 19.53 -6.50 -8.37
C SER A 453 20.51 -7.46 -9.05
N PRO A 454 20.56 -7.48 -10.40
CA PRO A 454 21.43 -8.40 -11.11
C PRO A 454 22.91 -8.02 -10.98
N PRO A 455 23.86 -8.98 -11.04
CA PRO A 455 25.29 -8.69 -10.90
C PRO A 455 25.87 -7.85 -12.06
N LYS A 456 25.18 -7.80 -13.20
CA LYS A 456 25.49 -6.93 -14.35
C LYS A 456 24.19 -6.38 -14.95
N GLY A 457 24.27 -5.28 -15.68
CA GLY A 457 23.12 -4.70 -16.38
C GLY A 457 22.35 -3.70 -15.52
N ALA A 458 21.02 -3.80 -15.49
CA ALA A 458 20.15 -2.88 -14.77
C ALA A 458 20.51 -2.75 -13.28
N ASN A 459 20.20 -1.61 -12.68
CA ASN A 459 20.42 -1.41 -11.25
C ASN A 459 19.48 -2.31 -10.43
N LEU A 460 18.22 -2.35 -10.84
CA LEU A 460 17.17 -3.09 -10.15
C LEU A 460 16.13 -3.58 -11.16
N ILE A 461 15.57 -4.73 -10.90
CA ILE A 461 14.36 -5.25 -11.55
C ILE A 461 13.34 -5.49 -10.45
N THR A 462 12.15 -4.92 -10.61
CA THR A 462 11.10 -4.98 -9.60
C THR A 462 9.93 -5.81 -10.10
N ALA A 463 9.48 -6.75 -9.28
CA ALA A 463 8.21 -7.43 -9.43
C ALA A 463 7.21 -6.81 -8.45
N ILE A 464 6.10 -6.31 -8.95
CA ILE A 464 5.10 -5.59 -8.16
C ILE A 464 3.68 -6.06 -8.46
N GLY A 465 2.75 -5.70 -7.56
CA GLY A 465 1.32 -5.83 -7.78
C GLY A 465 0.80 -4.84 -8.82
N ASP A 466 -0.32 -5.16 -9.45
CA ASP A 466 -1.17 -4.38 -10.34
C ASP A 466 -0.53 -3.95 -11.69
N TYR A 467 0.76 -3.65 -11.74
CA TYR A 467 1.46 -3.20 -12.94
C TYR A 467 2.61 -4.12 -13.36
N GLY A 468 2.74 -5.30 -12.75
CA GLY A 468 3.69 -6.34 -13.10
C GLY A 468 5.14 -6.04 -12.69
N GLY A 469 5.72 -4.93 -13.07
CA GLY A 469 7.08 -4.57 -12.67
C GLY A 469 7.89 -3.86 -13.74
N PHE A 470 9.13 -3.51 -13.41
CA PHE A 470 9.97 -2.62 -14.19
C PHE A 470 11.44 -3.07 -14.24
N VAL A 471 12.14 -2.68 -15.29
CA VAL A 471 13.61 -2.74 -15.38
C VAL A 471 14.18 -1.35 -15.16
N HIS A 472 14.83 -1.11 -14.04
CA HIS A 472 15.40 0.19 -13.68
C HIS A 472 16.87 0.29 -14.07
N TRP A 473 17.16 0.91 -15.21
CA TRP A 473 18.52 1.29 -15.63
C TRP A 473 19.01 2.51 -14.86
N GLY A 474 18.12 3.43 -14.53
CA GLY A 474 18.28 4.54 -13.57
C GLY A 474 17.31 4.39 -12.43
N LEU A 475 17.60 4.97 -11.26
CA LEU A 475 16.73 4.90 -10.09
C LEU A 475 15.93 6.19 -9.86
N ASP A 476 16.48 7.33 -10.32
CA ASP A 476 15.91 8.68 -10.14
C ASP A 476 15.01 9.12 -11.30
N LYS A 477 14.69 8.21 -12.22
CA LYS A 477 13.80 8.44 -13.37
C LYS A 477 12.98 7.18 -13.65
N PRO A 478 11.73 7.32 -14.10
CA PRO A 478 10.92 6.19 -14.53
C PRO A 478 11.59 5.38 -15.64
N ALA A 479 11.27 4.10 -15.71
CA ALA A 479 11.72 3.25 -16.80
C ALA A 479 11.10 3.74 -18.12
N PRO A 480 11.90 4.10 -19.14
CA PRO A 480 11.39 4.69 -20.37
C PRO A 480 10.54 3.71 -21.19
N GLU A 481 10.77 2.40 -21.06
CA GLU A 481 9.97 1.36 -21.69
C GLU A 481 8.64 1.11 -20.95
N GLY A 482 8.46 1.72 -19.77
CA GLY A 482 7.34 1.47 -18.89
C GLY A 482 7.46 0.12 -18.18
N ASN A 483 6.32 -0.46 -17.84
CA ASN A 483 6.24 -1.77 -17.17
C ASN A 483 6.48 -2.94 -18.13
N PHE A 484 6.67 -4.14 -17.57
CA PHE A 484 6.91 -5.36 -18.34
C PHE A 484 5.86 -5.61 -19.41
N THR A 485 6.33 -6.00 -20.58
CA THR A 485 5.51 -6.46 -21.71
C THR A 485 5.95 -7.84 -22.15
N ASN A 486 5.14 -8.49 -22.96
CA ASN A 486 5.44 -9.73 -23.66
C ASN A 486 6.01 -10.88 -22.81
N PRO A 487 5.19 -11.48 -21.89
CA PRO A 487 3.81 -11.16 -21.66
C PRO A 487 3.60 -9.98 -20.70
N HIS A 488 2.43 -9.35 -20.76
CA HIS A 488 2.02 -8.35 -19.79
C HIS A 488 1.35 -9.04 -18.59
N PHE A 489 1.87 -8.79 -17.39
CA PHE A 489 1.29 -9.28 -16.14
C PHE A 489 0.64 -8.13 -15.36
N LEU A 490 -0.45 -8.45 -14.66
CA LEU A 490 -0.98 -7.61 -13.59
C LEU A 490 -0.07 -7.70 -12.36
N ASN A 491 0.19 -8.93 -11.91
CA ASN A 491 1.13 -9.20 -10.81
C ASN A 491 2.27 -10.06 -11.33
N THR A 492 3.50 -9.69 -11.00
CA THR A 492 4.66 -10.57 -11.16
C THR A 492 5.00 -11.15 -9.80
N ASP A 493 4.79 -12.46 -9.62
CA ASP A 493 4.97 -13.15 -8.35
C ASP A 493 6.42 -13.53 -8.06
N GLY A 494 7.25 -13.59 -9.10
CA GLY A 494 8.66 -13.90 -8.96
C GLY A 494 9.48 -13.51 -10.19
N VAL A 495 10.72 -13.10 -9.93
CA VAL A 495 11.74 -12.79 -10.94
C VAL A 495 13.10 -13.32 -10.49
N ALA A 496 13.84 -13.94 -11.40
CA ALA A 496 15.16 -14.48 -11.12
C ALA A 496 16.12 -14.26 -12.30
N CYS A 497 17.41 -14.07 -12.01
CA CYS A 497 18.46 -14.05 -13.03
C CYS A 497 19.51 -15.14 -12.78
N ALA A 498 20.16 -15.58 -13.85
CA ALA A 498 21.29 -16.47 -13.78
C ALA A 498 22.53 -15.73 -13.30
N GLU A 499 23.16 -16.19 -12.22
CA GLU A 499 24.29 -15.48 -11.59
C GLU A 499 25.51 -15.39 -12.53
N ASN A 500 25.82 -16.49 -13.24
CA ASN A 500 26.97 -16.57 -14.15
C ASN A 500 26.64 -16.10 -15.56
N ASN A 501 25.35 -15.91 -15.89
CA ASN A 501 24.87 -15.37 -17.16
C ASN A 501 23.72 -14.39 -16.95
N PRO A 502 23.97 -13.19 -16.41
CA PRO A 502 22.95 -12.21 -16.04
C PRO A 502 22.10 -11.68 -17.21
N GLU A 503 22.39 -12.06 -18.44
CA GLU A 503 21.53 -11.77 -19.59
C GLU A 503 20.25 -12.60 -19.57
N VAL A 504 20.27 -13.77 -18.91
CA VAL A 504 19.12 -14.65 -18.74
C VAL A 504 18.35 -14.27 -17.49
N ILE A 505 17.14 -13.77 -17.69
CA ILE A 505 16.22 -13.40 -16.63
C ILE A 505 14.87 -14.05 -16.93
N VAL A 506 14.26 -14.66 -15.91
CA VAL A 506 12.93 -15.27 -16.00
C VAL A 506 11.99 -14.64 -14.99
N ARG A 507 10.71 -14.54 -15.34
CA ARG A 507 9.66 -14.03 -14.45
C ARG A 507 8.37 -14.81 -14.61
N VAL A 508 7.60 -14.90 -13.54
CA VAL A 508 6.29 -15.55 -13.52
C VAL A 508 5.27 -14.62 -12.89
N GLY A 509 4.05 -14.66 -13.39
CA GLY A 509 2.99 -13.81 -12.88
C GLY A 509 1.63 -14.14 -13.46
N VAL A 510 0.64 -13.37 -13.04
CA VAL A 510 -0.72 -13.48 -13.54
C VAL A 510 -0.87 -12.62 -14.78
N ALA A 511 -1.15 -13.25 -15.91
CA ALA A 511 -1.40 -12.55 -17.16
C ALA A 511 -2.64 -11.64 -17.05
N SER A 512 -2.64 -10.51 -17.75
CA SER A 512 -3.82 -9.66 -17.84
C SER A 512 -4.96 -10.42 -18.53
N HIS A 513 -6.19 -10.05 -18.23
CA HIS A 513 -7.45 -10.79 -18.53
C HIS A 513 -7.63 -11.32 -19.96
N ASN A 514 -6.82 -10.91 -20.92
CA ASN A 514 -7.01 -11.25 -22.33
C ASN A 514 -5.96 -12.23 -22.90
N VAL A 515 -5.04 -12.76 -22.08
CA VAL A 515 -3.95 -13.63 -22.55
C VAL A 515 -3.88 -14.88 -21.67
N GLN A 516 -4.68 -15.89 -21.99
CA GLN A 516 -4.59 -17.19 -21.32
C GLN A 516 -3.31 -17.93 -21.72
N GLY A 517 -2.65 -18.58 -20.74
CA GLY A 517 -1.55 -19.51 -20.99
C GLY A 517 -0.16 -18.90 -21.13
N GLN A 518 0.04 -17.60 -20.85
CA GLN A 518 1.35 -16.95 -20.91
C GLN A 518 1.77 -16.38 -19.55
N ASN A 519 2.00 -17.25 -18.57
CA ASN A 519 2.34 -16.86 -17.21
C ASN A 519 3.84 -16.82 -16.93
N ILE A 520 4.68 -17.23 -17.89
CA ILE A 520 6.12 -17.18 -17.78
C ILE A 520 6.69 -16.33 -18.92
N GLY A 521 7.49 -15.33 -18.55
CA GLY A 521 8.24 -14.51 -19.49
C GLY A 521 9.72 -14.59 -19.21
N TYR A 522 10.55 -14.45 -20.24
CA TYR A 522 12.00 -14.46 -20.11
C TYR A 522 12.70 -13.46 -21.02
N SER A 523 13.89 -13.10 -20.65
CA SER A 523 14.82 -12.26 -21.40
C SER A 523 16.16 -12.97 -21.55
N LEU A 524 16.80 -12.82 -22.72
CA LEU A 524 18.17 -13.29 -23.00
C LEU A 524 19.13 -12.11 -23.23
N ASN A 525 18.73 -10.89 -22.87
CA ASN A 525 19.49 -9.66 -23.06
C ASN A 525 19.39 -8.70 -21.88
N ALA A 526 19.44 -9.27 -20.66
CA ALA A 526 19.43 -8.53 -19.39
C ALA A 526 18.17 -7.66 -19.16
N GLY A 527 17.02 -8.10 -19.66
CA GLY A 527 15.75 -7.41 -19.45
C GLY A 527 15.42 -6.31 -20.47
N LYS A 528 16.24 -6.13 -21.53
CA LYS A 528 15.97 -5.13 -22.58
C LYS A 528 14.77 -5.52 -23.45
N SER A 529 14.54 -6.81 -23.64
CA SER A 529 13.33 -7.33 -24.29
C SER A 529 12.90 -8.64 -23.66
N TRP A 530 11.63 -8.95 -23.80
CA TRP A 530 10.98 -10.09 -23.18
C TRP A 530 10.22 -10.90 -24.20
N GLN A 531 10.07 -12.20 -23.92
CA GLN A 531 9.25 -13.11 -24.71
C GLN A 531 8.59 -14.15 -23.78
N PRO A 532 7.41 -14.66 -24.16
CA PRO A 532 6.74 -15.71 -23.39
C PRO A 532 7.48 -17.05 -23.56
N ALA A 533 7.39 -17.93 -22.55
CA ALA A 533 7.73 -19.32 -22.71
C ALA A 533 6.86 -19.96 -23.80
N ALA A 534 7.44 -20.85 -24.63
CA ALA A 534 6.71 -21.45 -25.75
C ALA A 534 5.56 -22.34 -25.28
N THR A 535 5.73 -23.02 -24.17
CA THR A 535 4.71 -23.88 -23.55
C THR A 535 4.67 -23.70 -22.04
N MET A 536 3.60 -24.18 -21.41
CA MET A 536 3.46 -24.20 -19.95
C MET A 536 2.72 -25.46 -19.49
N PRO A 537 3.08 -26.04 -18.35
CA PRO A 537 2.28 -27.09 -17.73
C PRO A 537 0.87 -26.60 -17.38
N GLN A 538 -0.12 -27.47 -17.54
CA GLN A 538 -1.49 -27.20 -17.09
C GLN A 538 -1.54 -27.30 -15.55
N THR A 539 -1.93 -26.23 -14.89
CA THR A 539 -1.99 -26.13 -13.44
C THR A 539 -3.27 -25.47 -12.97
N SER A 540 -3.66 -25.69 -11.72
CA SER A 540 -4.85 -25.07 -11.12
C SER A 540 -4.64 -23.59 -10.74
N SER A 541 -3.40 -23.09 -10.74
CA SER A 541 -3.05 -21.72 -10.38
C SER A 541 -2.00 -21.17 -11.33
N GLN A 542 -2.15 -19.92 -11.69
CA GLN A 542 -1.18 -19.16 -12.47
C GLN A 542 -0.10 -18.51 -11.59
N HIS A 543 -0.39 -18.36 -10.31
CA HIS A 543 0.54 -17.81 -9.32
C HIS A 543 1.66 -18.80 -8.97
N GLY A 544 2.80 -18.29 -8.50
CA GLY A 544 3.88 -19.12 -8.00
C GLY A 544 5.24 -18.44 -8.09
N HIS A 545 6.30 -19.24 -7.96
CA HIS A 545 7.68 -18.76 -8.02
C HIS A 545 8.44 -19.42 -9.16
N ILE A 546 9.42 -18.71 -9.70
CA ILE A 546 10.31 -19.23 -10.72
C ILE A 546 11.76 -18.97 -10.31
N VAL A 547 12.63 -19.91 -10.62
CA VAL A 547 14.08 -19.79 -10.40
C VAL A 547 14.82 -20.23 -11.63
N VAL A 548 16.02 -19.70 -11.82
CA VAL A 548 16.93 -20.03 -12.91
C VAL A 548 18.28 -20.51 -12.37
N SER A 549 18.87 -21.56 -12.96
CA SER A 549 20.20 -22.06 -12.61
C SER A 549 21.28 -20.98 -12.82
N ALA A 550 22.41 -21.15 -12.16
CA ALA A 550 23.53 -20.19 -12.25
C ALA A 550 23.98 -19.91 -13.69
N ASP A 551 23.92 -20.89 -14.60
CA ASP A 551 24.29 -20.77 -16.02
C ASP A 551 23.14 -20.34 -16.97
N GLY A 552 21.91 -20.24 -16.44
CA GLY A 552 20.73 -19.81 -17.19
C GLY A 552 19.97 -20.91 -17.94
N LYS A 553 20.44 -22.14 -17.95
CA LYS A 553 19.92 -23.22 -18.81
C LYS A 553 18.74 -23.98 -18.23
N THR A 554 18.60 -23.99 -16.91
CA THR A 554 17.51 -24.71 -16.22
C THR A 554 16.62 -23.71 -15.51
N TRP A 555 15.31 -23.82 -15.73
CA TRP A 555 14.32 -23.09 -14.96
C TRP A 555 13.44 -24.06 -14.18
N ILE A 556 13.10 -23.71 -12.93
CA ILE A 556 12.14 -24.45 -12.13
C ILE A 556 10.99 -23.52 -11.77
N TRP A 557 9.79 -23.91 -12.14
CA TRP A 557 8.56 -23.22 -11.77
C TRP A 557 7.83 -24.00 -10.68
N THR A 558 7.48 -23.27 -9.61
CA THR A 558 6.71 -23.75 -8.48
C THR A 558 5.35 -23.07 -8.46
N PRO A 559 4.35 -23.55 -9.17
CA PRO A 559 3.01 -22.99 -9.13
C PRO A 559 2.36 -23.23 -7.76
N GLN A 560 1.49 -22.30 -7.35
CA GLN A 560 0.75 -22.48 -6.10
C GLN A 560 -0.21 -23.67 -6.19
N ARG A 561 -0.25 -24.51 -5.16
CA ARG A 561 -1.17 -25.66 -5.02
C ARG A 561 -1.05 -26.67 -6.18
N SER A 562 0.13 -26.84 -6.72
CA SER A 562 0.41 -27.73 -7.84
C SER A 562 1.81 -28.34 -7.70
N ALA A 563 2.10 -29.37 -8.51
CA ALA A 563 3.41 -29.96 -8.64
C ALA A 563 4.47 -28.94 -9.12
N VAL A 564 5.73 -29.22 -8.85
CA VAL A 564 6.89 -28.43 -9.32
C VAL A 564 7.32 -28.91 -10.70
N TYR A 565 7.69 -28.02 -11.58
CA TYR A 565 8.07 -28.32 -12.97
C TYR A 565 9.44 -27.76 -13.31
N VAL A 566 10.20 -28.49 -14.15
CA VAL A 566 11.52 -28.09 -14.65
C VAL A 566 11.54 -28.05 -16.16
N THR A 567 12.29 -27.11 -16.72
CA THR A 567 12.63 -27.02 -18.16
C THR A 567 14.13 -26.81 -18.34
N HIS A 568 14.67 -27.35 -19.43
CA HIS A 568 16.08 -27.23 -19.84
C HIS A 568 16.23 -26.60 -21.24
N ASP A 569 15.14 -26.11 -21.82
CA ASP A 569 15.05 -25.64 -23.21
C ASP A 569 14.25 -24.33 -23.34
N ASN A 570 14.42 -23.43 -22.35
CA ASN A 570 13.79 -22.11 -22.28
C ASN A 570 12.25 -22.17 -22.32
N GLY A 571 11.66 -23.18 -21.68
CA GLY A 571 10.21 -23.33 -21.58
C GLY A 571 9.56 -23.93 -22.82
N SER A 572 10.33 -24.59 -23.71
CA SER A 572 9.77 -25.34 -24.83
C SER A 572 9.14 -26.64 -24.38
N THR A 573 9.77 -27.35 -23.44
CA THR A 573 9.21 -28.54 -22.78
C THR A 573 9.36 -28.47 -21.28
N TRP A 574 8.43 -29.13 -20.57
CA TRP A 574 8.42 -29.16 -19.10
C TRP A 574 8.25 -30.58 -18.58
N GLN A 575 8.96 -30.88 -17.52
CA GLN A 575 8.86 -32.16 -16.80
C GLN A 575 8.49 -31.91 -15.35
N GLN A 576 7.68 -32.80 -14.76
CA GLN A 576 7.39 -32.76 -13.34
C GLN A 576 8.61 -33.18 -12.54
N VAL A 577 9.00 -32.38 -11.58
CA VAL A 577 10.11 -32.64 -10.65
C VAL A 577 9.72 -33.78 -9.69
N LYS A 578 10.66 -34.70 -9.43
CA LYS A 578 10.44 -35.84 -8.51
C LYS A 578 11.05 -35.59 -7.14
N GLY A 579 10.51 -36.21 -6.10
CA GLY A 579 11.08 -36.18 -4.74
C GLY A 579 10.92 -34.87 -3.98
N ILE A 580 10.06 -33.96 -4.45
CA ILE A 580 9.77 -32.69 -3.78
C ILE A 580 8.26 -32.58 -3.51
N ALA A 581 7.90 -31.96 -2.40
CA ALA A 581 6.50 -31.69 -2.11
C ALA A 581 5.96 -30.51 -2.94
N ASP A 582 4.66 -30.54 -3.23
CA ASP A 582 3.97 -29.48 -3.95
C ASP A 582 4.08 -28.12 -3.22
N ASN A 583 4.04 -27.04 -3.98
CA ASN A 583 3.98 -25.68 -3.46
C ASN A 583 5.21 -25.25 -2.61
N LEU A 584 6.36 -25.90 -2.75
CA LEU A 584 7.59 -25.48 -2.08
C LEU A 584 8.39 -24.53 -2.99
N ARG A 585 8.72 -23.36 -2.47
CA ARG A 585 9.60 -22.44 -3.18
C ARG A 585 11.00 -23.04 -3.34
N VAL A 586 11.42 -23.22 -4.58
CA VAL A 586 12.78 -23.66 -4.93
C VAL A 586 13.67 -22.44 -5.09
N ILE A 587 14.95 -22.58 -4.68
CA ILE A 587 16.04 -21.63 -5.00
C ILE A 587 17.17 -22.36 -5.71
N ALA A 588 17.94 -21.65 -6.54
CA ALA A 588 19.15 -22.17 -7.18
C ALA A 588 20.39 -21.84 -6.36
N ASP A 589 21.35 -22.76 -6.34
CA ASP A 589 22.73 -22.43 -6.00
C ASP A 589 23.26 -21.37 -6.98
N LYS A 590 23.99 -20.39 -6.47
CA LYS A 590 24.46 -19.26 -7.26
C LYS A 590 25.76 -19.56 -8.03
N VAL A 591 26.40 -20.69 -7.77
CA VAL A 591 27.68 -21.12 -8.37
C VAL A 591 27.48 -22.39 -9.20
N ASN A 592 26.88 -23.43 -8.60
CA ASN A 592 26.70 -24.72 -9.25
C ASN A 592 25.33 -24.81 -9.95
N PRO A 593 25.28 -24.84 -11.30
CA PRO A 593 24.03 -24.83 -12.05
C PRO A 593 23.18 -26.11 -11.89
N LYS A 594 23.74 -27.19 -11.32
CA LYS A 594 23.03 -28.44 -11.07
C LYS A 594 22.36 -28.49 -9.69
N LYS A 595 22.70 -27.55 -8.78
CA LYS A 595 22.20 -27.56 -7.40
C LYS A 595 21.00 -26.64 -7.21
N PHE A 596 20.00 -27.21 -6.54
CA PHE A 596 18.80 -26.49 -6.12
C PHE A 596 18.39 -26.91 -4.72
N TYR A 597 17.69 -26.02 -4.01
CA TYR A 597 17.25 -26.22 -2.64
C TYR A 597 15.80 -25.79 -2.48
N ALA A 598 15.04 -26.47 -1.62
CA ALA A 598 13.73 -26.02 -1.18
C ALA A 598 13.52 -26.38 0.29
N LEU A 599 12.77 -25.57 1.02
CA LEU A 599 12.58 -25.72 2.45
C LEU A 599 11.10 -25.78 2.81
N SER A 600 10.74 -26.75 3.64
CA SER A 600 9.45 -26.78 4.32
C SER A 600 9.64 -26.54 5.82
N LEU A 601 9.48 -25.30 6.26
CA LEU A 601 9.55 -24.96 7.69
C LEU A 601 8.38 -25.55 8.49
N THR A 602 7.24 -25.81 7.87
CA THR A 602 6.09 -26.44 8.54
C THR A 602 6.33 -27.94 8.82
N LYS A 603 7.24 -28.57 8.07
CA LYS A 603 7.61 -29.98 8.22
C LYS A 603 9.02 -30.17 8.79
N GLY A 604 9.83 -29.11 8.90
CA GLY A 604 11.24 -29.18 9.29
C GLY A 604 12.07 -30.01 8.30
N LYS A 605 11.88 -29.78 6.97
CA LYS A 605 12.54 -30.59 5.94
C LYS A 605 13.19 -29.71 4.88
N LEU A 606 14.43 -30.07 4.52
CA LEU A 606 15.14 -29.54 3.37
C LEU A 606 15.08 -30.53 2.22
N TYR A 607 14.90 -30.03 1.03
CA TYR A 607 14.94 -30.78 -0.23
C TYR A 607 16.12 -30.27 -1.06
N THR A 608 16.98 -31.16 -1.54
CA THR A 608 18.18 -30.82 -2.32
C THR A 608 18.20 -31.56 -3.64
N SER A 609 18.59 -30.89 -4.71
CA SER A 609 18.86 -31.47 -6.03
C SER A 609 20.33 -31.24 -6.41
N ALA A 610 20.92 -32.21 -7.09
CA ALA A 610 22.29 -32.14 -7.66
C ALA A 610 22.31 -32.55 -9.15
N ASP A 611 21.16 -32.75 -9.77
CA ASP A 611 20.98 -33.26 -11.14
C ASP A 611 20.32 -32.24 -12.09
N GLY A 612 20.39 -30.97 -11.75
CA GLY A 612 19.76 -29.92 -12.54
C GLY A 612 18.27 -29.78 -12.25
N GLY A 613 17.82 -30.14 -11.06
CA GLY A 613 16.43 -29.93 -10.63
C GLY A 613 15.45 -30.99 -11.08
N ASN A 614 15.89 -32.10 -11.67
CA ASN A 614 15.01 -33.20 -12.10
C ASN A 614 14.50 -34.02 -10.91
N THR A 615 15.38 -34.27 -9.92
CA THR A 615 15.03 -34.99 -8.70
C THR A 615 15.52 -34.27 -7.45
N PHE A 616 14.76 -34.39 -6.37
CA PHE A 616 15.14 -33.90 -5.05
C PHE A 616 15.20 -35.03 -4.03
N THR A 617 16.14 -34.89 -3.11
CA THR A 617 16.28 -35.77 -1.95
C THR A 617 15.88 -35.01 -0.69
N GLU A 618 15.03 -35.61 0.14
CA GLU A 618 14.54 -35.06 1.38
C GLU A 618 15.53 -35.31 2.53
N GLN A 619 15.74 -34.30 3.37
CA GLN A 619 16.51 -34.34 4.59
C GLN A 619 15.72 -33.72 5.74
N ALA A 620 15.67 -34.38 6.91
CA ALA A 620 15.12 -33.77 8.13
C ALA A 620 16.08 -32.71 8.71
N LEU A 621 15.52 -31.61 9.20
CA LEU A 621 16.23 -30.56 9.94
C LEU A 621 15.79 -30.62 11.41
N ASN A 622 16.62 -31.21 12.27
CA ASN A 622 16.24 -31.50 13.65
C ASN A 622 16.32 -30.30 14.59
N ASP A 623 17.15 -29.29 14.24
CA ASP A 623 17.45 -28.14 15.11
C ASP A 623 16.77 -26.83 14.68
N ILE A 624 15.81 -26.92 13.77
CA ILE A 624 15.07 -25.76 13.26
C ILE A 624 13.66 -25.74 13.85
N VAL A 625 13.28 -24.61 14.43
CA VAL A 625 11.92 -24.39 14.93
C VAL A 625 10.93 -24.35 13.77
N THR A 626 9.97 -25.28 13.78
CA THR A 626 8.89 -25.29 12.80
C THR A 626 7.89 -24.17 13.05
N ILE A 627 7.31 -23.62 11.97
CA ILE A 627 6.29 -22.58 12.11
C ILE A 627 5.05 -23.18 12.78
N PRO A 628 4.54 -22.56 13.88
CA PRO A 628 3.30 -23.00 14.51
C PRO A 628 2.13 -22.97 13.51
N LYS A 629 1.22 -23.95 13.60
CA LYS A 629 0.06 -24.05 12.70
C LYS A 629 -0.94 -22.92 12.83
N THR A 630 -0.92 -22.20 13.94
CA THR A 630 -1.86 -21.10 14.24
C THR A 630 -1.14 -19.94 14.93
N GLY A 631 -1.55 -18.71 14.60
CA GLY A 631 -1.44 -17.59 15.54
C GLY A 631 -0.24 -16.68 15.45
N THR A 632 0.51 -16.65 14.35
CA THR A 632 1.58 -15.65 14.24
C THR A 632 1.29 -14.63 13.13
N ASP A 633 0.96 -13.42 13.53
CA ASP A 633 0.95 -12.28 12.61
C ASP A 633 2.39 -11.77 12.45
N ARG A 634 3.02 -12.14 11.35
CA ARG A 634 4.35 -11.66 10.96
C ARG A 634 4.28 -10.67 9.78
N GLY A 635 3.14 -10.04 9.60
CA GLY A 635 2.88 -9.16 8.47
C GLY A 635 2.46 -9.94 7.22
N ASP A 636 2.80 -9.40 6.07
CA ASP A 636 2.47 -10.03 4.77
C ASP A 636 3.40 -11.22 4.49
N ASN A 637 2.83 -12.41 4.28
CA ASN A 637 3.58 -13.63 3.98
C ASN A 637 4.23 -13.65 2.58
N ARG A 638 3.99 -12.63 1.77
CA ARG A 638 4.68 -12.41 0.48
C ARG A 638 6.11 -11.88 0.66
N GLY A 639 6.46 -11.41 1.87
CA GLY A 639 7.79 -10.90 2.21
C GLY A 639 8.91 -11.94 2.19
N GLY A 640 10.09 -11.53 2.61
CA GLY A 640 11.31 -12.33 2.61
C GLY A 640 11.48 -13.28 3.80
N GLN A 641 10.50 -13.39 4.70
CA GLN A 641 10.53 -14.29 5.84
C GLN A 641 10.32 -15.76 5.45
N ASP A 642 10.77 -16.65 6.31
CA ASP A 642 10.56 -18.11 6.22
C ASP A 642 11.14 -18.71 4.93
N ARG A 643 12.34 -18.23 4.53
CA ARG A 643 13.00 -18.57 3.28
C ARG A 643 14.47 -18.90 3.50
N ILE A 644 15.00 -19.74 2.60
CA ILE A 644 16.44 -19.92 2.42
C ILE A 644 16.97 -19.02 1.30
N TYR A 645 18.23 -18.61 1.43
CA TYR A 645 18.93 -17.74 0.51
C TYR A 645 20.32 -18.32 0.21
N ALA A 646 20.66 -18.52 -1.06
CA ALA A 646 21.98 -19.00 -1.48
C ALA A 646 22.94 -17.80 -1.68
N VAL A 647 24.12 -17.89 -1.11
CA VAL A 647 25.14 -16.85 -1.15
C VAL A 647 25.72 -16.74 -2.58
N PRO A 648 25.78 -15.53 -3.17
CA PRO A 648 26.52 -15.32 -4.40
C PRO A 648 28.00 -15.73 -4.25
N VAL A 649 28.60 -16.29 -5.30
CA VAL A 649 30.00 -16.73 -5.40
C VAL A 649 30.47 -17.82 -4.42
N ARG A 650 29.55 -18.45 -3.68
CA ARG A 650 29.84 -19.55 -2.73
C ARG A 650 28.87 -20.70 -2.88
N GLU A 651 29.34 -21.83 -3.44
CA GLU A 651 28.54 -23.03 -3.60
C GLU A 651 28.16 -23.63 -2.22
N GLY A 652 26.88 -23.96 -2.04
CA GLY A 652 26.39 -24.62 -0.84
C GLY A 652 26.38 -23.75 0.42
N ASP A 653 26.67 -22.46 0.31
CA ASP A 653 26.55 -21.52 1.44
C ASP A 653 25.14 -20.94 1.47
N LEU A 654 24.39 -21.26 2.53
CA LEU A 654 22.96 -20.98 2.65
C LEU A 654 22.65 -20.23 3.94
N TRP A 655 21.77 -19.24 3.83
CA TRP A 655 21.17 -18.54 4.95
C TRP A 655 19.70 -18.86 5.06
N LEU A 656 19.18 -19.02 6.28
CA LEU A 656 17.78 -19.26 6.55
C LEU A 656 17.22 -18.15 7.43
N ALA A 657 16.30 -17.39 6.89
CA ALA A 657 15.44 -16.46 7.62
C ALA A 657 14.27 -17.30 8.20
N ALA A 658 14.43 -17.81 9.42
CA ALA A 658 13.45 -18.66 10.05
C ALA A 658 12.49 -17.88 10.94
N PHE A 659 11.47 -18.55 11.42
CA PHE A 659 10.46 -17.99 12.33
C PHE A 659 11.07 -17.39 13.62
N ASP A 660 12.11 -17.98 14.14
CA ASP A 660 12.73 -17.64 15.43
C ASP A 660 14.12 -17.01 15.31
N GLY A 661 14.53 -16.60 14.11
CA GLY A 661 15.80 -15.93 13.88
C GLY A 661 16.56 -16.34 12.63
N LEU A 662 17.84 -16.06 12.60
CA LEU A 662 18.73 -16.28 11.46
C LEU A 662 19.61 -17.50 11.66
N TYR A 663 19.74 -18.32 10.62
CA TYR A 663 20.60 -19.51 10.62
C TYR A 663 21.53 -19.49 9.40
N HIS A 664 22.71 -20.11 9.55
CA HIS A 664 23.71 -20.21 8.50
C HIS A 664 24.18 -21.65 8.33
N SER A 665 24.37 -22.07 7.07
CA SER A 665 24.92 -23.36 6.68
C SER A 665 25.97 -23.16 5.61
N THR A 666 27.13 -23.83 5.73
CA THR A 666 28.22 -23.82 4.74
C THR A 666 28.43 -25.16 4.04
N ASP A 667 27.51 -26.12 4.25
CA ASP A 667 27.65 -27.49 3.78
C ASP A 667 26.46 -27.98 2.91
N GLY A 668 25.77 -27.03 2.29
CA GLY A 668 24.59 -27.30 1.43
C GLY A 668 23.32 -27.57 2.20
N GLY A 669 23.22 -27.06 3.43
CA GLY A 669 22.04 -27.18 4.26
C GLY A 669 21.99 -28.46 5.10
N LYS A 670 23.09 -29.22 5.21
CA LYS A 670 23.13 -30.41 6.06
C LYS A 670 23.04 -30.03 7.54
N ILE A 671 23.72 -28.94 7.92
CA ILE A 671 23.65 -28.37 9.26
C ILE A 671 23.41 -26.86 9.12
N PHE A 672 22.43 -26.36 9.88
CA PHE A 672 22.16 -24.93 10.05
C PHE A 672 22.49 -24.53 11.50
N LEU A 673 23.39 -23.57 11.66
CA LEU A 673 23.75 -23.02 12.95
C LEU A 673 22.98 -21.72 13.20
N LYS A 674 22.24 -21.65 14.31
CA LYS A 674 21.52 -20.46 14.71
C LYS A 674 22.47 -19.35 15.14
N LEU A 675 22.24 -18.14 14.68
CA LEU A 675 23.00 -16.98 15.10
C LEU A 675 22.34 -16.30 16.31
N ASN A 676 23.15 -15.90 17.28
CA ASN A 676 22.68 -15.16 18.44
C ASN A 676 22.39 -13.71 18.07
N GLY A 677 21.44 -13.12 18.79
CA GLY A 677 21.13 -11.69 18.68
C GLY A 677 20.28 -11.29 17.48
N VAL A 678 19.78 -12.24 16.69
CA VAL A 678 18.75 -12.00 15.65
C VAL A 678 17.48 -12.71 16.09
N GLU A 679 16.48 -11.95 16.52
CA GLU A 679 15.25 -12.48 17.13
C GLU A 679 14.10 -12.62 16.14
N GLU A 680 14.07 -11.72 15.14
CA GLU A 680 12.97 -11.66 14.17
C GLU A 680 13.50 -11.22 12.80
N ILE A 681 12.99 -11.83 11.71
CA ILE A 681 13.37 -11.50 10.34
C ILE A 681 12.12 -11.39 9.47
N HIS A 682 12.02 -10.29 8.72
CA HIS A 682 11.00 -10.06 7.70
C HIS A 682 11.56 -10.08 6.28
N GLY A 683 12.84 -9.80 6.11
CA GLY A 683 13.53 -9.80 4.83
C GLY A 683 15.03 -10.00 5.01
N PHE A 684 15.66 -10.61 4.00
CA PHE A 684 17.10 -10.87 3.99
C PHE A 684 17.64 -10.76 2.56
N GLY A 685 18.89 -10.38 2.40
CA GLY A 685 19.51 -10.28 1.08
C GLY A 685 21.02 -10.02 1.14
N PHE A 686 21.62 -10.06 -0.04
CA PHE A 686 23.07 -9.90 -0.22
C PHE A 686 23.38 -8.65 -1.04
N GLY A 687 24.57 -8.07 -0.82
CA GLY A 687 25.09 -6.99 -1.63
C GLY A 687 26.60 -7.14 -1.86
N LYS A 688 27.19 -6.17 -2.53
CA LYS A 688 28.63 -6.15 -2.81
C LYS A 688 29.42 -6.26 -1.51
N ALA A 689 30.44 -7.12 -1.50
CA ALA A 689 31.38 -7.27 -0.39
C ALA A 689 32.01 -5.93 0.03
N ALA A 690 32.23 -5.76 1.33
CA ALA A 690 32.97 -4.61 1.85
C ALA A 690 34.39 -4.56 1.27
N PRO A 691 35.02 -3.39 1.18
CA PRO A 691 36.41 -3.28 0.78
C PRO A 691 37.31 -4.19 1.63
N GLY A 692 38.07 -5.06 0.97
CA GLY A 692 38.92 -6.04 1.65
C GLY A 692 38.25 -7.35 2.06
N SER A 693 36.93 -7.46 1.95
CA SER A 693 36.17 -8.69 2.22
C SER A 693 35.94 -9.49 0.93
N THR A 694 35.92 -10.83 1.04
CA THR A 694 35.51 -11.75 -0.02
C THR A 694 34.11 -12.31 0.16
N TYR A 695 33.44 -11.95 1.26
CA TYR A 695 32.07 -12.35 1.55
C TYR A 695 31.09 -11.22 1.24
N SER A 696 29.95 -11.55 0.67
CA SER A 696 28.89 -10.59 0.38
C SER A 696 28.43 -9.87 1.66
N ALA A 697 28.21 -8.57 1.59
CA ALA A 697 27.54 -7.86 2.65
C ALA A 697 26.12 -8.41 2.83
N LEU A 698 25.69 -8.56 4.08
CA LEU A 698 24.37 -9.07 4.45
C LEU A 698 23.45 -7.90 4.79
N TYR A 699 22.19 -8.01 4.40
CA TYR A 699 21.14 -7.06 4.73
C TYR A 699 19.95 -7.78 5.35
N LEU A 700 19.36 -7.18 6.38
CA LEU A 700 18.28 -7.78 7.16
C LEU A 700 17.25 -6.73 7.55
N ILE A 701 15.97 -7.10 7.51
CA ILE A 701 14.85 -6.38 8.14
C ILE A 701 14.37 -7.25 9.30
N GLY A 702 14.32 -6.71 10.50
CA GLY A 702 13.87 -7.48 11.65
C GLY A 702 14.25 -6.87 12.99
N VAL A 703 14.47 -7.73 13.97
CA VAL A 703 14.92 -7.35 15.32
C VAL A 703 16.29 -7.95 15.58
N VAL A 704 17.25 -7.10 15.93
CA VAL A 704 18.62 -7.49 16.28
C VAL A 704 18.97 -6.88 17.64
N ASN A 705 19.35 -7.72 18.60
CA ASN A 705 19.64 -7.34 20.00
C ASN A 705 18.54 -6.43 20.59
N GLY A 706 17.27 -6.81 20.38
CA GLY A 706 16.10 -6.07 20.86
C GLY A 706 15.79 -4.77 20.10
N VAL A 707 16.53 -4.41 19.06
CA VAL A 707 16.29 -3.21 18.24
C VAL A 707 15.66 -3.60 16.92
N ARG A 708 14.47 -3.04 16.64
CA ARG A 708 13.83 -3.20 15.32
C ARG A 708 14.43 -2.23 14.30
N GLY A 709 14.65 -2.70 13.07
CA GLY A 709 15.21 -1.87 12.02
C GLY A 709 15.63 -2.63 10.78
N MET A 710 16.40 -1.94 9.95
CA MET A 710 17.11 -2.50 8.81
C MET A 710 18.60 -2.48 9.15
N PHE A 711 19.25 -3.59 8.85
CA PHE A 711 20.63 -3.79 9.28
C PHE A 711 21.51 -4.25 8.13
N ARG A 712 22.81 -3.90 8.25
CA ARG A 712 23.88 -4.42 7.40
C ARG A 712 24.93 -5.08 8.27
N SER A 713 25.48 -6.19 7.79
CA SER A 713 26.68 -6.83 8.31
C SER A 713 27.71 -7.04 7.21
N ASP A 714 28.95 -6.74 7.50
CA ASP A 714 30.11 -6.87 6.59
C ASP A 714 31.07 -8.01 7.00
N ASP A 715 30.74 -8.75 8.07
CA ASP A 715 31.60 -9.73 8.76
C ASP A 715 30.86 -11.06 9.07
N ILE A 716 30.00 -11.50 8.14
CA ILE A 716 29.25 -12.77 8.25
C ILE A 716 28.38 -12.80 9.53
N ALA A 717 27.61 -11.72 9.73
CA ALA A 717 26.70 -11.53 10.84
C ALA A 717 27.31 -11.49 12.26
N GLN A 718 28.65 -11.29 12.40
CA GLN A 718 29.27 -11.11 13.70
C GLN A 718 28.91 -9.75 14.33
N LYS A 719 28.74 -8.72 13.48
CA LYS A 719 28.28 -7.40 13.88
C LYS A 719 27.22 -6.91 12.92
N TRP A 720 26.23 -6.24 13.46
CA TRP A 720 25.19 -5.57 12.72
C TRP A 720 25.24 -4.07 12.97
N VAL A 721 25.04 -3.29 11.92
CA VAL A 721 24.84 -1.84 12.02
C VAL A 721 23.45 -1.51 11.50
N ARG A 722 22.70 -0.69 12.25
CA ARG A 722 21.40 -0.19 11.80
C ARG A 722 21.60 0.84 10.69
N ILE A 723 20.88 0.72 9.58
CA ILE A 723 21.02 1.56 8.39
C ILE A 723 19.83 2.47 8.14
N ASN A 724 18.72 2.30 8.84
CA ASN A 724 17.59 3.24 8.83
C ASN A 724 17.54 3.99 10.18
N ASP A 725 16.82 5.10 10.20
CA ASP A 725 16.50 5.87 11.40
C ASP A 725 14.98 5.84 11.65
N ASP A 726 14.52 6.61 12.65
CA ASP A 726 13.12 6.63 13.05
C ASP A 726 12.24 7.48 12.12
N GLN A 727 12.82 8.24 11.20
CA GLN A 727 12.10 8.96 10.14
C GLN A 727 11.93 8.12 8.86
N HIS A 728 12.64 6.99 8.74
CA HIS A 728 12.67 6.13 7.57
C HIS A 728 12.33 4.68 7.96
N GLN A 729 11.04 4.40 8.18
CA GLN A 729 10.53 3.10 8.65
C GLN A 729 9.51 2.47 7.70
N TRP A 730 8.66 3.27 7.02
CA TRP A 730 7.70 2.87 5.96
C TRP A 730 6.69 1.78 6.32
N GLY A 731 6.32 1.66 7.58
CA GLY A 731 5.33 0.70 8.07
C GLY A 731 5.76 -0.75 7.84
N LEU A 732 5.20 -1.40 6.82
CA LEU A 732 5.51 -2.79 6.47
C LEU A 732 6.49 -2.87 5.29
N VAL A 733 7.71 -3.29 5.58
CA VAL A 733 8.75 -3.56 4.58
C VAL A 733 8.80 -5.08 4.32
N LEU A 734 8.67 -5.47 3.05
CA LEU A 734 8.57 -6.87 2.63
C LEU A 734 9.90 -7.46 2.17
N HIS A 735 10.72 -6.69 1.46
CA HIS A 735 11.93 -7.16 0.82
C HIS A 735 13.11 -6.23 1.06
N ILE A 736 14.29 -6.80 1.16
CA ILE A 736 15.57 -6.08 1.18
C ILE A 736 16.61 -6.85 0.38
N THR A 737 17.39 -6.14 -0.43
CA THR A 737 18.56 -6.68 -1.11
C THR A 737 19.60 -5.60 -1.31
N GLY A 738 20.87 -5.93 -1.20
CA GLY A 738 21.97 -5.01 -1.54
C GLY A 738 22.25 -4.99 -3.04
N ASP A 739 22.94 -3.95 -3.49
CA ASP A 739 23.45 -3.87 -4.87
C ASP A 739 24.74 -4.66 -4.99
N PRO A 740 24.85 -5.70 -5.86
CA PRO A 740 26.07 -6.46 -6.05
C PRO A 740 27.17 -5.67 -6.78
N LYS A 741 26.85 -4.53 -7.38
CA LYS A 741 27.77 -3.66 -8.16
C LYS A 741 28.32 -2.51 -7.31
N LYS A 742 27.52 -2.02 -6.34
CA LYS A 742 27.86 -0.85 -5.51
C LYS A 742 27.80 -1.20 -4.01
N TYR A 743 28.97 -1.22 -3.35
CA TYR A 743 29.03 -1.47 -1.92
C TYR A 743 28.23 -0.45 -1.13
N GLY A 744 27.49 -0.95 -0.14
CA GLY A 744 26.67 -0.16 0.76
C GLY A 744 25.28 0.21 0.24
N ARG A 745 25.07 0.22 -1.09
CA ARG A 745 23.72 0.46 -1.64
C ARG A 745 22.79 -0.69 -1.31
N VAL A 746 21.57 -0.33 -0.89
CA VAL A 746 20.51 -1.27 -0.55
C VAL A 746 19.20 -0.86 -1.23
N TYR A 747 18.38 -1.83 -1.59
CA TYR A 747 17.04 -1.68 -2.12
C TYR A 747 16.05 -2.27 -1.14
N VAL A 748 14.92 -1.58 -0.97
CA VAL A 748 13.88 -1.93 0.00
C VAL A 748 12.52 -1.89 -0.69
N GLY A 749 11.75 -2.95 -0.57
CA GLY A 749 10.39 -3.05 -1.11
C GLY A 749 9.36 -3.05 -0.01
N THR A 750 8.39 -2.16 -0.09
CA THR A 750 7.35 -1.96 0.93
C THR A 750 6.01 -2.57 0.51
N HIS A 751 5.06 -2.54 1.43
CA HIS A 751 3.67 -2.94 1.22
C HIS A 751 2.78 -1.73 0.93
N GLY A 752 3.15 -0.86 -0.01
CA GLY A 752 2.31 0.29 -0.39
C GLY A 752 3.07 1.59 -0.57
N ARG A 753 4.23 1.79 0.13
CA ARG A 753 5.03 3.00 -0.02
C ARG A 753 6.09 2.87 -1.14
N GLY A 754 5.88 1.96 -2.09
CA GLY A 754 6.77 1.78 -3.23
C GLY A 754 8.08 1.09 -2.90
N ILE A 755 9.07 1.34 -3.75
CA ILE A 755 10.42 0.80 -3.62
C ILE A 755 11.39 1.94 -3.34
N LEU A 756 12.30 1.71 -2.39
CA LEU A 756 13.30 2.70 -1.99
C LEU A 756 14.71 2.16 -2.21
N TYR A 757 15.66 3.05 -2.32
CA TYR A 757 17.07 2.72 -2.23
C TYR A 757 17.79 3.64 -1.25
N GLY A 758 18.80 3.09 -0.60
CA GLY A 758 19.64 3.83 0.33
C GLY A 758 21.12 3.70 -0.04
N ASP A 759 21.82 4.80 0.02
CA ASP A 759 23.29 4.86 -0.07
C ASP A 759 23.84 5.34 1.28
N PRO A 760 24.99 4.79 1.77
CA PRO A 760 25.65 5.34 2.95
C PRO A 760 25.88 6.85 2.80
N ALA A 761 25.51 7.62 3.80
CA ALA A 761 25.83 9.05 3.84
C ALA A 761 27.37 9.21 3.91
N LYS A 762 27.88 10.23 3.23
CA LYS A 762 29.32 10.52 3.21
C LYS A 762 29.79 11.11 4.54
#